data_9b90389ce4b01b2ae162f9448ac7d0d6
#
_entry.id   9b90389ce4b01b2ae162f9448ac7d0d6
#
_cell.length_a   1.000
_cell.length_b   1.000
_cell.length_c   1.000
_cell.angle_alpha   90.00
_cell.angle_beta   90.00
_cell.angle_gamma   90.00
#
_symmetry.space_group_name_H-M   'P 1'
#
loop_
_entity.id
_entity.type
_entity.pdbx_description
1 polymer ?
#
loop_
_entity_poly.entity_id
_entity_poly.type
_entity_poly.pdbx_seq_one_letter_code
_entity_poly.pdbx_strand_id
1 'polypeptide(L)'
;MKHNTYNYEGGQPFKVEAPFTPTGDQPTAIQSLTEGIERGEWAQVLLGATGTGKTFTMAKVIEAVQKPTLIIAHNKTLAAQLCSEFKSFFPNNAVEYFVSYYDFYQPEAYIPSSDTYIEKDASINDEIDKLRHSATMSLFERRDVIIVASVSCIYGLGDPEDYSELVLSLRLGQTKSRDEILSKLVDIQYTRNDMNFIRGTFRVQGDTIEIFPAAYSERAIRVELFGDEIDRLVEVDALTGEVIAERKHVAVYPASHYVTTKDKMRIAVERIEAELEEQLAKLKAADRLLEAQRLEQRTRYDIEMMQEMGYCSGIENYSRHMSERKAGEAPYTLIDYFPDDFLIMVDESHVTIPQVRAMYNGDRARKESLIEYGFRLPSALDNRPLQFDEFVERINQIVYVSATPGPYEMEVQTNIAEQIIRPTGLLDPSIEIRPIKGQMDDLLGEIHKRAAKNERVLVTTLTKKMAEDLTEFLKEMGVRVRYLHSDIVTIERAEIIRDLRAGVFDVLVGINLLREGLDMPEVSLVAILDADKEGFLRSDTAMIQTIGRAARNVNGHVIMYADRVTGSMQRAIDETDRRRAVQEAYNIEHNIIPKSVSKDVKELIELTKIEEDMVTDGKDFSPKKGKKKSSTTGMDHGHEPYAQDISSPKVADITPEELFNKIEELDCQMKAAAKQLEFEKAAKLRDQLGILRQQWSDMHSAGESKLKKPASSKSRKRTSPKSK
;
A
#
# COMPACT_ATOMS: atom_id res chain seq x y z
N MET A 1 -5.37 1.88 -31.14
CA MET A 1 -4.42 1.26 -30.20
C MET A 1 -3.26 0.72 -31.02
N LYS A 2 -2.04 1.17 -30.75
CA LYS A 2 -0.86 0.64 -31.43
C LYS A 2 -0.49 -0.68 -30.74
N HIS A 3 -0.30 -1.75 -31.51
CA HIS A 3 0.11 -3.04 -31.01
C HIS A 3 1.54 -2.95 -30.46
N ASN A 4 1.71 -2.99 -29.15
CA ASN A 4 3.02 -3.15 -28.50
C ASN A 4 3.50 -4.59 -28.72
N THR A 5 4.13 -4.87 -29.87
CA THR A 5 4.82 -6.14 -30.12
C THR A 5 6.21 -6.08 -29.47
N TYR A 6 6.28 -6.33 -28.16
CA TYR A 6 7.55 -6.52 -27.49
C TYR A 6 8.16 -7.87 -27.89
N ASN A 7 9.44 -7.88 -28.24
CA ASN A 7 10.21 -9.12 -28.42
C ASN A 7 10.64 -9.65 -27.06
N TYR A 8 9.82 -10.48 -26.45
CA TYR A 8 10.14 -11.11 -25.18
C TYR A 8 11.24 -12.17 -25.36
N GLU A 9 12.42 -11.93 -24.80
CA GLU A 9 13.54 -12.90 -24.80
C GLU A 9 13.55 -13.78 -23.52
N GLY A 10 12.69 -13.50 -22.53
CA GLY A 10 12.65 -14.17 -21.24
C GLY A 10 11.27 -14.67 -20.83
N GLY A 11 11.25 -15.46 -19.75
CA GLY A 11 10.04 -15.98 -19.12
C GLY A 11 9.87 -17.50 -19.24
N GLN A 12 9.09 -18.04 -18.33
CA GLN A 12 8.70 -19.43 -18.27
C GLN A 12 7.17 -19.53 -18.21
N PRO A 13 6.55 -20.63 -18.65
CA PRO A 13 5.12 -20.82 -18.42
C PRO A 13 4.76 -20.65 -16.94
N PHE A 14 3.63 -20.03 -16.66
CA PHE A 14 3.12 -19.96 -15.30
C PHE A 14 2.87 -21.37 -14.77
N LYS A 15 3.44 -21.68 -13.61
CA LYS A 15 3.29 -22.96 -12.94
C LYS A 15 3.12 -22.75 -11.45
N VAL A 16 1.96 -23.18 -10.93
CA VAL A 16 1.65 -23.09 -9.51
C VAL A 16 2.34 -24.21 -8.74
N GLU A 17 3.14 -23.84 -7.75
CA GLU A 17 3.72 -24.73 -6.76
C GLU A 17 2.98 -24.57 -5.43
N ALA A 18 2.19 -25.57 -5.04
CA ALA A 18 1.44 -25.57 -3.79
C ALA A 18 1.42 -26.96 -3.17
N PRO A 19 1.41 -27.08 -1.82
CA PRO A 19 1.36 -28.35 -1.12
C PRO A 19 -0.04 -29.00 -1.14
N PHE A 20 -1.03 -28.36 -1.75
CA PHE A 20 -2.42 -28.79 -1.81
C PHE A 20 -2.98 -28.69 -3.23
N THR A 21 -4.05 -29.42 -3.49
CA THR A 21 -4.79 -29.45 -4.76
C THR A 21 -6.15 -28.75 -4.61
N PRO A 22 -6.76 -28.27 -5.71
CA PRO A 22 -8.09 -27.69 -5.67
C PRO A 22 -9.13 -28.66 -5.09
N THR A 23 -9.97 -28.18 -4.17
CA THR A 23 -11.02 -28.95 -3.50
C THR A 23 -12.32 -28.15 -3.40
N GLY A 24 -13.42 -28.80 -3.05
CA GLY A 24 -14.73 -28.16 -2.96
C GLY A 24 -15.19 -27.64 -4.32
N ASP A 25 -15.61 -26.37 -4.34
CA ASP A 25 -16.06 -25.68 -5.55
C ASP A 25 -14.89 -25.17 -6.41
N GLN A 26 -13.66 -25.20 -5.91
CA GLN A 26 -12.51 -24.64 -6.62
C GLN A 26 -12.31 -25.22 -8.03
N PRO A 27 -12.36 -26.55 -8.25
CA PRO A 27 -12.21 -27.11 -9.60
C PRO A 27 -13.23 -26.57 -10.60
N THR A 28 -14.48 -26.51 -10.20
CA THR A 28 -15.59 -26.00 -11.04
C THR A 28 -15.44 -24.50 -11.30
N ALA A 29 -15.07 -23.72 -10.28
CA ALA A 29 -14.84 -22.28 -10.43
C ALA A 29 -13.65 -21.99 -11.36
N ILE A 30 -12.53 -22.71 -11.20
CA ILE A 30 -11.35 -22.60 -12.06
C ILE A 30 -11.73 -22.92 -13.51
N GLN A 31 -12.42 -24.03 -13.74
CA GLN A 31 -12.84 -24.43 -15.08
C GLN A 31 -13.77 -23.38 -15.71
N SER A 32 -14.81 -22.95 -15.00
CA SER A 32 -15.79 -21.97 -15.48
C SER A 32 -15.15 -20.65 -15.87
N LEU A 33 -14.24 -20.12 -15.03
CA LEU A 33 -13.53 -18.86 -15.30
C LEU A 33 -12.55 -19.01 -16.48
N THR A 34 -11.81 -20.13 -16.53
CA THR A 34 -10.87 -20.39 -17.60
C THR A 34 -11.56 -20.48 -18.96
N GLU A 35 -12.63 -21.28 -19.05
CA GLU A 35 -13.43 -21.40 -20.27
C GLU A 35 -14.06 -20.06 -20.70
N GLY A 36 -14.49 -19.22 -19.74
CA GLY A 36 -15.00 -17.89 -20.02
C GLY A 36 -13.91 -16.98 -20.60
N ILE A 37 -12.69 -17.01 -20.06
CA ILE A 37 -11.55 -16.25 -20.59
C ILE A 37 -11.18 -16.74 -22.00
N GLU A 38 -11.15 -18.05 -22.23
CA GLU A 38 -10.87 -18.64 -23.56
C GLU A 38 -11.94 -18.31 -24.60
N ARG A 39 -13.21 -18.21 -24.20
CA ARG A 39 -14.32 -17.74 -25.07
C ARG A 39 -14.26 -16.24 -25.35
N GLY A 40 -13.38 -15.47 -24.70
CA GLY A 40 -13.26 -14.03 -24.85
C GLY A 40 -14.31 -13.23 -24.08
N GLU A 41 -14.90 -13.81 -23.04
CA GLU A 41 -15.82 -13.07 -22.16
C GLU A 41 -15.12 -11.90 -21.50
N TRP A 42 -15.73 -10.70 -21.60
CA TRP A 42 -15.10 -9.48 -21.12
C TRP A 42 -15.04 -9.40 -19.58
N ALA A 43 -16.13 -9.75 -18.87
CA ALA A 43 -16.25 -9.59 -17.43
C ALA A 43 -16.84 -10.82 -16.77
N GLN A 44 -16.15 -11.35 -15.75
CA GLN A 44 -16.60 -12.49 -14.98
C GLN A 44 -16.54 -12.19 -13.47
N VAL A 45 -17.30 -12.89 -12.67
CA VAL A 45 -17.32 -12.76 -11.21
C VAL A 45 -16.94 -14.08 -10.55
N LEU A 46 -15.93 -14.06 -9.67
CA LEU A 46 -15.69 -15.09 -8.68
C LEU A 46 -16.38 -14.70 -7.38
N LEU A 47 -17.58 -15.24 -7.14
CA LEU A 47 -18.35 -15.06 -5.92
C LEU A 47 -17.86 -16.07 -4.88
N GLY A 48 -16.86 -15.68 -4.08
CA GLY A 48 -16.21 -16.59 -3.14
C GLY A 48 -16.42 -16.19 -1.68
N ALA A 49 -17.02 -17.08 -0.87
CA ALA A 49 -17.14 -16.84 0.56
C ALA A 49 -15.76 -16.65 1.23
N THR A 50 -15.75 -16.01 2.39
CA THR A 50 -14.49 -15.80 3.13
C THR A 50 -13.87 -17.13 3.55
N GLY A 51 -12.57 -17.32 3.28
CA GLY A 51 -11.83 -18.53 3.64
C GLY A 51 -12.00 -19.72 2.70
N THR A 52 -12.56 -19.54 1.51
CA THR A 52 -12.68 -20.60 0.50
C THR A 52 -11.43 -20.79 -0.37
N GLY A 53 -10.41 -19.93 -0.21
CA GLY A 53 -9.16 -20.01 -0.99
C GLY A 53 -9.27 -19.32 -2.35
N LYS A 54 -9.93 -18.17 -2.44
CA LYS A 54 -10.05 -17.36 -3.68
C LYS A 54 -8.71 -17.08 -4.34
N THR A 55 -7.67 -16.71 -3.55
CA THR A 55 -6.31 -16.45 -4.06
C THR A 55 -5.73 -17.65 -4.80
N PHE A 56 -5.93 -18.84 -4.27
CA PHE A 56 -5.47 -20.08 -4.93
C PHE A 56 -6.24 -20.35 -6.22
N THR A 57 -7.54 -20.09 -6.25
CA THR A 57 -8.36 -20.17 -7.47
C THR A 57 -7.88 -19.20 -8.53
N MET A 58 -7.58 -17.93 -8.14
CA MET A 58 -6.98 -16.95 -9.04
C MET A 58 -5.65 -17.45 -9.62
N ALA A 59 -4.76 -17.99 -8.78
CA ALA A 59 -3.48 -18.54 -9.21
C ALA A 59 -3.66 -19.68 -10.22
N LYS A 60 -4.61 -20.60 -9.98
CA LYS A 60 -4.90 -21.70 -10.90
C LYS A 60 -5.52 -21.25 -12.22
N VAL A 61 -6.32 -20.18 -12.22
CA VAL A 61 -6.83 -19.57 -13.46
C VAL A 61 -5.67 -18.95 -14.26
N ILE A 62 -4.76 -18.22 -13.60
CA ILE A 62 -3.55 -17.65 -14.26
C ILE A 62 -2.69 -18.74 -14.87
N GLU A 63 -2.45 -19.84 -14.12
CA GLU A 63 -1.73 -21.02 -14.63
C GLU A 63 -2.40 -21.61 -15.87
N ALA A 64 -3.72 -21.68 -15.90
CA ALA A 64 -4.47 -22.26 -17.02
C ALA A 64 -4.44 -21.36 -18.27
N VAL A 65 -4.64 -20.05 -18.12
CA VAL A 65 -4.77 -19.13 -19.26
C VAL A 65 -3.45 -18.56 -19.77
N GLN A 66 -2.37 -18.64 -19.00
CA GLN A 66 -1.02 -18.22 -19.39
C GLN A 66 -0.91 -16.76 -19.85
N LYS A 67 -1.68 -15.84 -19.27
CA LYS A 67 -1.69 -14.42 -19.62
C LYS A 67 -0.97 -13.56 -18.60
N PRO A 68 -0.21 -12.52 -19.00
CA PRO A 68 0.24 -11.49 -18.07
C PRO A 68 -0.94 -10.94 -17.28
N THR A 69 -0.80 -10.79 -15.97
CA THR A 69 -1.94 -10.51 -15.11
C THR A 69 -1.68 -9.32 -14.20
N LEU A 70 -2.63 -8.38 -14.16
CA LEU A 70 -2.69 -7.30 -13.19
C LEU A 70 -3.72 -7.63 -12.11
N ILE A 71 -3.30 -7.70 -10.86
CA ILE A 71 -4.17 -7.91 -9.70
C ILE A 71 -4.29 -6.59 -8.96
N ILE A 72 -5.52 -6.08 -8.80
CA ILE A 72 -5.78 -4.79 -8.14
C ILE A 72 -6.41 -5.03 -6.78
N ALA A 73 -5.80 -4.47 -5.73
CA ALA A 73 -6.30 -4.46 -4.36
C ALA A 73 -6.56 -3.03 -3.88
N HIS A 74 -7.54 -2.85 -2.98
CA HIS A 74 -7.96 -1.51 -2.54
C HIS A 74 -7.00 -0.81 -1.58
N ASN A 75 -6.02 -1.50 -0.98
CA ASN A 75 -5.01 -0.91 -0.11
C ASN A 75 -3.64 -1.61 -0.22
N LYS A 76 -2.58 -0.95 0.33
CA LYS A 76 -1.21 -1.46 0.28
C LYS A 76 -1.03 -2.78 1.04
N THR A 77 -1.63 -2.92 2.22
CA THR A 77 -1.50 -4.11 3.08
C THR A 77 -2.05 -5.36 2.41
N LEU A 78 -3.26 -5.27 1.83
CA LEU A 78 -3.84 -6.39 1.07
C LEU A 78 -3.01 -6.71 -0.18
N ALA A 79 -2.52 -5.68 -0.88
CA ALA A 79 -1.65 -5.88 -2.04
C ALA A 79 -0.34 -6.59 -1.65
N ALA A 80 0.28 -6.24 -0.51
CA ALA A 80 1.49 -6.90 0.00
C ALA A 80 1.22 -8.37 0.36
N GLN A 81 0.13 -8.64 1.07
CA GLN A 81 -0.29 -9.99 1.39
C GLN A 81 -0.50 -10.85 0.13
N LEU A 82 -1.26 -10.34 -0.84
CA LEU A 82 -1.49 -11.03 -2.12
C LEU A 82 -0.18 -11.25 -2.87
N CYS A 83 0.69 -10.25 -2.94
CA CYS A 83 1.99 -10.37 -3.59
C CYS A 83 2.83 -11.50 -2.95
N SER A 84 2.86 -11.59 -1.62
CA SER A 84 3.55 -12.66 -0.90
C SER A 84 2.94 -14.04 -1.19
N GLU A 85 1.60 -14.16 -1.18
CA GLU A 85 0.90 -15.40 -1.51
C GLU A 85 1.20 -15.82 -2.96
N PHE A 86 1.13 -14.90 -3.93
CA PHE A 86 1.43 -15.18 -5.33
C PHE A 86 2.91 -15.53 -5.55
N LYS A 87 3.86 -14.88 -4.86
CA LYS A 87 5.28 -15.26 -4.89
C LYS A 87 5.50 -16.70 -4.41
N SER A 88 4.75 -17.13 -3.40
CA SER A 88 4.82 -18.52 -2.92
C SER A 88 4.22 -19.52 -3.91
N PHE A 89 3.19 -19.12 -4.67
CA PHE A 89 2.57 -19.96 -5.69
C PHE A 89 3.37 -20.01 -6.99
N PHE A 90 4.08 -18.94 -7.34
CA PHE A 90 4.82 -18.78 -8.58
C PHE A 90 6.31 -18.45 -8.33
N PRO A 91 7.08 -19.35 -7.68
CA PRO A 91 8.46 -19.07 -7.26
C PRO A 91 9.43 -18.84 -8.43
N ASN A 92 9.07 -19.28 -9.65
CA ASN A 92 9.90 -19.21 -10.85
C ASN A 92 9.44 -18.15 -11.87
N ASN A 93 8.32 -17.47 -11.60
CA ASN A 93 7.76 -16.44 -12.46
C ASN A 93 7.95 -15.04 -11.84
N ALA A 94 7.76 -13.98 -12.63
CA ALA A 94 7.86 -12.63 -12.12
C ALA A 94 6.58 -12.22 -11.39
N VAL A 95 6.64 -12.14 -10.07
CA VAL A 95 5.56 -11.60 -9.23
C VAL A 95 6.03 -10.30 -8.63
N GLU A 96 5.46 -9.19 -9.12
CA GLU A 96 5.90 -7.84 -8.86
C GLU A 96 4.89 -7.07 -7.99
N TYR A 97 5.37 -6.03 -7.31
CA TYR A 97 4.58 -5.20 -6.41
C TYR A 97 4.55 -3.75 -6.90
N PHE A 98 3.35 -3.19 -7.09
CA PHE A 98 3.19 -1.83 -7.60
C PHE A 98 2.15 -1.04 -6.79
N VAL A 99 2.63 -0.28 -5.81
CA VAL A 99 1.78 0.57 -4.97
C VAL A 99 2.30 2.01 -4.94
N SER A 100 1.63 2.91 -4.25
CA SER A 100 2.13 4.27 -4.06
C SER A 100 3.45 4.24 -3.28
N TYR A 101 4.48 4.89 -3.81
CA TYR A 101 5.82 4.94 -3.22
C TYR A 101 6.00 5.98 -2.11
N TYR A 102 4.90 6.64 -1.69
CA TYR A 102 4.95 7.58 -0.59
C TYR A 102 4.69 6.89 0.76
N ASP A 103 5.62 7.06 1.72
CA ASP A 103 5.38 6.72 3.13
C ASP A 103 4.46 7.74 3.78
N PHE A 104 4.75 9.01 3.52
CA PHE A 104 3.89 10.13 3.85
C PHE A 104 3.59 10.94 2.59
N TYR A 105 2.34 11.33 2.42
CA TYR A 105 1.91 12.15 1.29
C TYR A 105 0.89 13.19 1.72
N GLN A 106 1.31 14.44 1.73
CA GLN A 106 0.44 15.59 1.82
C GLN A 106 0.36 16.24 0.44
N PRO A 107 -0.76 16.12 -0.27
CA PRO A 107 -0.89 16.74 -1.58
C PRO A 107 -0.85 18.25 -1.48
N GLU A 108 -0.26 18.89 -2.50
CA GLU A 108 -0.36 20.32 -2.68
C GLU A 108 -1.83 20.76 -2.72
N ALA A 109 -2.19 21.74 -1.92
CA ALA A 109 -3.56 22.25 -1.84
C ALA A 109 -3.59 23.73 -1.49
N TYR A 110 -4.68 24.40 -1.87
CA TYR A 110 -4.95 25.76 -1.44
C TYR A 110 -6.33 25.87 -0.84
N ILE A 111 -6.43 26.50 0.32
CA ILE A 111 -7.68 26.74 1.05
C ILE A 111 -8.02 28.22 0.98
N PRO A 112 -8.93 28.63 0.07
CA PRO A 112 -9.24 30.03 -0.16
C PRO A 112 -9.81 30.78 1.06
N SER A 113 -10.57 30.06 1.90
CA SER A 113 -11.22 30.66 3.08
C SER A 113 -10.24 31.13 4.16
N SER A 114 -9.05 30.56 4.23
CA SER A 114 -8.00 30.91 5.19
C SER A 114 -6.74 31.46 4.52
N ASP A 115 -6.73 31.65 3.20
CA ASP A 115 -5.56 32.02 2.40
C ASP A 115 -4.33 31.16 2.74
N THR A 116 -4.57 29.84 2.86
CA THR A 116 -3.53 28.90 3.29
C THR A 116 -3.10 28.05 2.11
N TYR A 117 -1.86 28.21 1.69
CA TYR A 117 -1.21 27.29 0.76
C TYR A 117 -0.53 26.17 1.54
N ILE A 118 -0.86 24.94 1.19
CA ILE A 118 -0.25 23.72 1.69
C ILE A 118 0.69 23.23 0.62
N GLU A 119 1.97 23.30 0.89
CA GLU A 119 2.99 22.77 -0.01
C GLU A 119 2.91 21.24 -0.06
N LYS A 120 3.27 20.67 -1.23
CA LYS A 120 3.42 19.22 -1.35
C LYS A 120 4.52 18.78 -0.40
N ASP A 121 4.18 17.96 0.59
CA ASP A 121 5.13 17.29 1.46
C ASP A 121 5.01 15.77 1.26
N ALA A 122 6.10 15.13 0.90
CA ALA A 122 6.10 13.72 0.60
C ALA A 122 7.47 13.11 0.92
N SER A 123 7.46 12.03 1.66
CA SER A 123 8.61 11.15 1.79
C SER A 123 8.47 9.97 0.83
N ILE A 124 9.45 9.79 -0.03
CA ILE A 124 9.52 8.68 -0.97
C ILE A 124 10.17 7.49 -0.26
N ASN A 125 9.57 6.35 -0.39
CA ASN A 125 10.14 5.08 0.01
C ASN A 125 10.95 4.50 -1.15
N ASP A 126 12.27 4.52 -1.02
CA ASP A 126 13.19 4.07 -2.06
C ASP A 126 13.00 2.59 -2.42
N GLU A 127 12.62 1.74 -1.46
CA GLU A 127 12.38 0.33 -1.72
C GLU A 127 11.10 0.10 -2.54
N ILE A 128 10.01 0.81 -2.22
CA ILE A 128 8.79 0.75 -3.02
C ILE A 128 9.02 1.32 -4.42
N ASP A 129 9.81 2.40 -4.54
CA ASP A 129 10.14 2.97 -5.85
C ASP A 129 10.95 1.97 -6.70
N LYS A 130 11.92 1.28 -6.11
CA LYS A 130 12.65 0.17 -6.74
C LYS A 130 11.70 -0.93 -7.25
N LEU A 131 10.75 -1.37 -6.41
CA LEU A 131 9.77 -2.39 -6.79
C LEU A 131 8.88 -1.95 -7.96
N ARG A 132 8.56 -0.65 -8.05
CA ARG A 132 7.82 -0.09 -9.19
C ARG A 132 8.63 -0.13 -10.47
N HIS A 133 9.94 0.20 -10.40
CA HIS A 133 10.85 0.06 -11.55
C HIS A 133 11.03 -1.40 -11.96
N SER A 134 11.13 -2.34 -10.98
CA SER A 134 11.14 -3.77 -11.26
C SER A 134 9.89 -4.24 -12.01
N ALA A 135 8.72 -3.79 -11.58
CA ALA A 135 7.45 -4.15 -12.20
C ALA A 135 7.36 -3.68 -13.67
N THR A 136 7.73 -2.42 -13.94
CA THR A 136 7.71 -1.91 -15.33
C THR A 136 8.78 -2.57 -16.19
N MET A 137 9.98 -2.80 -15.67
CA MET A 137 11.05 -3.52 -16.38
C MET A 137 10.61 -4.94 -16.75
N SER A 138 10.01 -5.68 -15.80
CA SER A 138 9.56 -7.06 -16.03
C SER A 138 8.54 -7.15 -17.17
N LEU A 139 7.65 -6.17 -17.33
CA LEU A 139 6.68 -6.13 -18.43
C LEU A 139 7.33 -5.99 -19.82
N PHE A 140 8.51 -5.38 -19.92
CA PHE A 140 9.24 -5.27 -21.19
C PHE A 140 10.11 -6.50 -21.49
N GLU A 141 10.58 -7.21 -20.47
CA GLU A 141 11.54 -8.31 -20.63
C GLU A 141 10.88 -9.69 -20.74
N ARG A 142 9.75 -9.88 -20.07
CA ARG A 142 9.13 -11.19 -19.95
C ARG A 142 7.61 -11.13 -20.07
N ARG A 143 7.04 -12.28 -20.41
CA ARG A 143 5.59 -12.41 -20.56
C ARG A 143 4.90 -13.04 -19.34
N ASP A 144 5.63 -13.78 -18.52
CA ASP A 144 5.17 -14.45 -17.33
C ASP A 144 5.21 -13.52 -16.10
N VAL A 145 4.47 -12.41 -16.20
CA VAL A 145 4.46 -11.34 -15.18
C VAL A 145 3.09 -11.26 -14.51
N ILE A 146 3.10 -11.28 -13.19
CA ILE A 146 1.95 -10.97 -12.33
C ILE A 146 2.30 -9.72 -11.55
N ILE A 147 1.55 -8.63 -11.75
CA ILE A 147 1.71 -7.42 -10.93
C ILE A 147 0.56 -7.33 -9.95
N VAL A 148 0.88 -7.27 -8.65
CA VAL A 148 -0.08 -6.97 -7.60
C VAL A 148 0.02 -5.49 -7.27
N ALA A 149 -1.04 -4.75 -7.55
CA ALA A 149 -1.08 -3.30 -7.45
C ALA A 149 -2.17 -2.79 -6.50
N SER A 150 -1.95 -1.62 -5.92
CA SER A 150 -3.05 -0.84 -5.36
C SER A 150 -3.72 0.00 -6.46
N VAL A 151 -4.77 0.76 -6.11
CA VAL A 151 -5.43 1.69 -7.04
C VAL A 151 -4.46 2.74 -7.62
N SER A 152 -3.22 2.85 -7.10
CA SER A 152 -2.17 3.69 -7.71
C SER A 152 -1.83 3.31 -9.16
N CYS A 153 -2.19 2.12 -9.64
CA CYS A 153 -1.99 1.69 -11.02
C CYS A 153 -2.79 2.49 -12.06
N ILE A 154 -3.84 3.22 -11.65
CA ILE A 154 -4.62 4.10 -12.56
C ILE A 154 -4.11 5.55 -12.58
N TYR A 155 -3.07 5.87 -11.81
CA TYR A 155 -2.44 7.21 -11.82
C TYR A 155 -1.42 7.33 -12.94
N GLY A 156 -1.21 8.59 -13.37
CA GLY A 156 -0.26 8.90 -14.44
C GLY A 156 1.14 8.32 -14.18
N LEU A 157 1.68 7.70 -15.21
CA LEU A 157 3.04 7.21 -15.32
C LEU A 157 3.65 7.79 -16.61
N GLY A 158 4.94 7.61 -16.84
CA GLY A 158 5.57 8.05 -18.08
C GLY A 158 5.03 7.31 -19.31
N ASP A 159 5.34 7.83 -20.49
CA ASP A 159 5.01 7.18 -21.76
C ASP A 159 5.77 5.86 -21.89
N PRO A 160 5.09 4.70 -22.09
CA PRO A 160 5.77 3.42 -22.24
C PRO A 160 6.65 3.36 -23.52
N GLU A 161 6.28 4.08 -24.61
CA GLU A 161 7.11 4.14 -25.81
C GLU A 161 8.43 4.85 -25.49
N ASP A 162 8.41 6.04 -24.87
CA ASP A 162 9.61 6.77 -24.45
C ASP A 162 10.47 5.95 -23.49
N TYR A 163 9.83 5.28 -22.52
CA TYR A 163 10.53 4.46 -21.54
C TYR A 163 11.28 3.29 -22.21
N SER A 164 10.67 2.66 -23.21
CA SER A 164 11.28 1.55 -23.95
C SER A 164 12.36 1.99 -24.95
N GLU A 165 12.19 3.14 -25.63
CA GLU A 165 13.17 3.67 -26.60
C GLU A 165 14.44 4.19 -25.89
N LEU A 166 14.32 4.64 -24.66
CA LEU A 166 15.43 5.19 -23.90
C LEU A 166 16.29 4.11 -23.21
N VAL A 167 15.93 2.83 -23.30
CA VAL A 167 16.73 1.73 -22.75
C VAL A 167 18.15 1.72 -23.33
N LEU A 168 19.15 1.64 -22.45
CA LEU A 168 20.55 1.43 -22.83
C LEU A 168 20.82 -0.07 -22.97
N SER A 169 20.86 -0.54 -24.20
CA SER A 169 21.23 -1.93 -24.53
C SER A 169 22.75 -2.04 -24.71
N LEU A 170 23.37 -2.97 -23.99
CA LEU A 170 24.81 -3.25 -24.02
C LEU A 170 25.01 -4.74 -24.33
N ARG A 171 25.87 -5.03 -25.32
CA ARG A 171 26.17 -6.40 -25.74
C ARG A 171 27.67 -6.64 -25.76
N LEU A 172 28.09 -7.81 -25.33
CA LEU A 172 29.48 -8.26 -25.40
C LEU A 172 29.98 -8.21 -26.85
N GLY A 173 31.16 -7.61 -27.09
CA GLY A 173 31.72 -7.42 -28.42
C GLY A 173 31.12 -6.26 -29.22
N GLN A 174 30.18 -5.49 -28.66
CA GLN A 174 29.61 -4.31 -29.30
C GLN A 174 30.60 -3.16 -29.31
N THR A 175 30.76 -2.51 -30.46
CA THR A 175 31.53 -1.25 -30.57
C THR A 175 30.63 -0.10 -30.12
N LYS A 176 30.98 0.52 -29.01
CA LYS A 176 30.31 1.69 -28.45
C LYS A 176 31.24 2.43 -27.53
N SER A 177 31.52 3.70 -27.84
CA SER A 177 32.48 4.47 -27.07
C SER A 177 32.03 4.69 -25.63
N ARG A 178 32.99 4.84 -24.72
CA ARG A 178 32.72 5.17 -23.31
C ARG A 178 31.83 6.41 -23.19
N ASP A 179 32.15 7.46 -23.93
CA ASP A 179 31.44 8.74 -23.85
C ASP A 179 29.98 8.62 -24.36
N GLU A 180 29.71 7.77 -25.35
CA GLU A 180 28.33 7.45 -25.78
C GLU A 180 27.54 6.74 -24.69
N ILE A 181 28.15 5.78 -23.99
CA ILE A 181 27.52 5.08 -22.86
C ILE A 181 27.20 6.08 -21.73
N LEU A 182 28.17 6.92 -21.37
CA LEU A 182 27.99 7.92 -20.30
C LEU A 182 26.93 8.96 -20.65
N SER A 183 26.93 9.46 -21.90
CA SER A 183 25.89 10.40 -22.35
C SER A 183 24.50 9.76 -22.28
N LYS A 184 24.36 8.51 -22.74
CA LYS A 184 23.09 7.80 -22.68
C LYS A 184 22.63 7.56 -21.24
N LEU A 185 23.54 7.24 -20.30
CA LEU A 185 23.19 7.10 -18.88
C LEU A 185 22.64 8.40 -18.29
N VAL A 186 23.23 9.55 -18.62
CA VAL A 186 22.71 10.86 -18.21
C VAL A 186 21.33 11.14 -18.84
N ASP A 187 21.18 10.83 -20.13
CA ASP A 187 19.90 11.01 -20.84
C ASP A 187 18.76 10.19 -20.22
N ILE A 188 19.06 9.01 -19.64
CA ILE A 188 18.11 8.17 -18.93
C ILE A 188 18.06 8.43 -17.42
N GLN A 189 18.52 9.61 -16.99
CA GLN A 189 18.43 10.15 -15.63
C GLN A 189 19.27 9.42 -14.58
N TYR A 190 20.37 8.73 -14.99
CA TYR A 190 21.38 8.27 -14.04
C TYR A 190 22.33 9.40 -13.67
N THR A 191 22.70 9.45 -12.40
CA THR A 191 23.63 10.46 -11.88
C THR A 191 25.02 9.84 -11.69
N ARG A 192 26.07 10.53 -12.14
CA ARG A 192 27.45 10.10 -11.84
C ARG A 192 27.76 10.35 -10.37
N ASN A 193 28.14 9.31 -9.65
CA ASN A 193 28.56 9.42 -8.26
C ASN A 193 29.65 8.37 -7.96
N ASP A 194 30.90 8.83 -7.96
CA ASP A 194 32.05 7.95 -7.76
C ASP A 194 32.27 7.60 -6.26
N MET A 195 31.68 8.37 -5.33
CA MET A 195 31.83 8.18 -3.88
C MET A 195 30.68 7.41 -3.22
N ASN A 196 29.45 7.73 -3.58
CA ASN A 196 28.27 7.09 -3.04
C ASN A 196 27.54 6.32 -4.14
N PHE A 197 27.87 5.05 -4.28
CA PHE A 197 27.34 4.18 -5.32
C PHE A 197 26.03 3.55 -4.85
N ILE A 198 24.93 4.19 -5.21
CA ILE A 198 23.58 3.80 -4.86
C ILE A 198 22.73 3.60 -6.13
N ARG A 199 21.54 3.10 -5.96
CA ARG A 199 20.55 2.90 -7.03
C ARG A 199 20.33 4.17 -7.87
N GLY A 200 20.27 4.02 -9.19
CA GLY A 200 20.14 5.16 -10.12
C GLY A 200 21.42 5.96 -10.33
N THR A 201 22.59 5.45 -9.88
CA THR A 201 23.88 6.08 -10.11
C THR A 201 24.81 5.23 -10.96
N PHE A 202 25.82 5.86 -11.52
CA PHE A 202 26.96 5.17 -12.15
C PHE A 202 28.28 5.78 -11.70
N ARG A 203 29.35 4.99 -11.77
CA ARG A 203 30.71 5.44 -11.52
C ARG A 203 31.66 4.97 -12.62
N VAL A 204 32.79 5.68 -12.80
CA VAL A 204 33.71 5.43 -13.89
C VAL A 204 35.16 5.39 -13.36
N GLN A 205 35.86 4.30 -13.65
CA GLN A 205 37.25 4.12 -13.27
C GLN A 205 38.04 3.64 -14.50
N GLY A 206 38.73 4.57 -15.20
CA GLY A 206 39.42 4.26 -16.44
C GLY A 206 38.45 3.81 -17.55
N ASP A 207 38.64 2.60 -18.05
CA ASP A 207 37.80 1.99 -19.08
C ASP A 207 36.68 1.12 -18.52
N THR A 208 36.49 1.16 -17.20
CA THR A 208 35.43 0.45 -16.51
C THR A 208 34.30 1.39 -16.09
N ILE A 209 33.08 1.03 -16.46
CA ILE A 209 31.84 1.72 -16.05
C ILE A 209 31.05 0.78 -15.16
N GLU A 210 30.67 1.22 -13.98
CA GLU A 210 29.76 0.50 -13.10
C GLU A 210 28.43 1.24 -12.99
N ILE A 211 27.35 0.54 -13.22
CA ILE A 211 25.99 1.09 -13.26
C ILE A 211 25.17 0.38 -12.20
N PHE A 212 24.49 1.13 -11.32
CA PHE A 212 23.55 0.55 -10.36
C PHE A 212 22.11 0.77 -10.85
N PRO A 213 21.47 -0.24 -11.48
CA PRO A 213 20.16 -0.09 -12.07
C PRO A 213 19.09 0.32 -11.06
N ALA A 214 18.11 1.11 -11.49
CA ALA A 214 17.02 1.61 -10.65
C ALA A 214 16.14 0.50 -10.06
N ALA A 215 16.03 -0.65 -10.74
CA ALA A 215 15.23 -1.80 -10.35
C ALA A 215 15.96 -2.80 -9.43
N TYR A 216 17.27 -2.62 -9.18
CA TYR A 216 18.09 -3.60 -8.46
C TYR A 216 18.35 -3.20 -7.00
N SER A 217 18.56 -4.20 -6.12
CA SER A 217 18.83 -3.97 -4.68
C SER A 217 20.31 -3.99 -4.34
N GLU A 218 21.03 -5.03 -4.77
CA GLU A 218 22.39 -5.33 -4.32
C GLU A 218 23.32 -5.58 -5.51
N ARG A 219 22.80 -5.58 -6.73
CA ARG A 219 23.55 -5.92 -7.93
C ARG A 219 23.79 -4.69 -8.77
N ALA A 220 25.00 -4.58 -9.30
CA ALA A 220 25.38 -3.58 -10.27
C ALA A 220 25.88 -4.24 -11.56
N ILE A 221 25.88 -3.49 -12.63
CA ILE A 221 26.40 -3.90 -13.92
C ILE A 221 27.78 -3.27 -14.09
N ARG A 222 28.80 -4.08 -14.32
CA ARG A 222 30.13 -3.62 -14.67
C ARG A 222 30.37 -3.88 -16.15
N VAL A 223 30.75 -2.82 -16.86
CA VAL A 223 31.11 -2.81 -18.29
C VAL A 223 32.60 -2.50 -18.37
N GLU A 224 33.40 -3.42 -18.89
CA GLU A 224 34.84 -3.25 -19.13
C GLU A 224 35.01 -3.06 -20.62
N LEU A 225 35.70 -1.95 -21.00
CA LEU A 225 35.94 -1.57 -22.39
C LEU A 225 37.38 -1.82 -22.75
N PHE A 226 37.63 -2.28 -23.99
CA PHE A 226 38.93 -2.26 -24.63
C PHE A 226 38.89 -1.33 -25.83
N GLY A 227 39.32 -0.10 -25.66
CA GLY A 227 39.05 0.97 -26.60
C GLY A 227 37.56 1.29 -26.64
N ASP A 228 36.96 1.17 -27.82
CA ASP A 228 35.50 1.37 -28.01
C ASP A 228 34.71 0.07 -28.07
N GLU A 229 35.30 -1.10 -27.76
CA GLU A 229 34.66 -2.39 -27.76
C GLU A 229 34.31 -2.80 -26.31
N ILE A 230 33.13 -3.34 -26.09
CA ILE A 230 32.75 -3.94 -24.81
C ILE A 230 33.37 -5.33 -24.70
N ASP A 231 34.53 -5.39 -23.99
CA ASP A 231 35.32 -6.62 -23.80
C ASP A 231 34.69 -7.55 -22.75
N ARG A 232 34.09 -6.98 -21.70
CA ARG A 232 33.45 -7.79 -20.66
C ARG A 232 32.23 -7.10 -20.09
N LEU A 233 31.18 -7.89 -19.81
CA LEU A 233 29.91 -7.45 -19.25
C LEU A 233 29.51 -8.40 -18.12
N VAL A 234 29.49 -7.90 -16.87
CA VAL A 234 29.25 -8.73 -15.68
C VAL A 234 28.28 -8.08 -14.72
N GLU A 235 27.52 -8.92 -14.02
CA GLU A 235 26.84 -8.53 -12.79
C GLU A 235 27.80 -8.67 -11.61
N VAL A 236 27.83 -7.65 -10.77
CA VAL A 236 28.66 -7.61 -9.56
C VAL A 236 27.80 -7.30 -8.35
N ASP A 237 28.21 -7.75 -7.20
CA ASP A 237 27.68 -7.27 -5.93
C ASP A 237 28.08 -5.80 -5.75
N ALA A 238 27.13 -4.92 -5.53
CA ALA A 238 27.35 -3.48 -5.50
C ALA A 238 28.23 -3.03 -4.32
N LEU A 239 28.23 -3.80 -3.21
CA LEU A 239 29.00 -3.50 -2.01
C LEU A 239 30.41 -4.07 -2.07
N THR A 240 30.56 -5.34 -2.43
CA THR A 240 31.84 -6.06 -2.42
C THR A 240 32.59 -5.96 -3.76
N GLY A 241 31.90 -5.72 -4.85
CA GLY A 241 32.43 -5.73 -6.22
C GLY A 241 32.72 -7.14 -6.75
N GLU A 242 32.31 -8.20 -6.03
CA GLU A 242 32.46 -9.60 -6.47
C GLU A 242 31.61 -9.89 -7.70
N VAL A 243 32.16 -10.62 -8.66
CA VAL A 243 31.44 -11.01 -9.87
C VAL A 243 30.44 -12.11 -9.54
N ILE A 244 29.15 -11.84 -9.79
CA ILE A 244 28.04 -12.77 -9.58
C ILE A 244 27.82 -13.61 -10.84
N ALA A 245 27.76 -12.95 -12.01
CA ALA A 245 27.50 -13.62 -13.28
C ALA A 245 28.10 -12.86 -14.47
N GLU A 246 28.51 -13.57 -15.51
CA GLU A 246 28.85 -12.97 -16.81
C GLU A 246 27.59 -12.88 -17.67
N ARG A 247 27.47 -11.77 -18.41
CA ARG A 247 26.33 -11.50 -19.28
C ARG A 247 26.78 -11.29 -20.71
N LYS A 248 25.98 -11.74 -21.66
CA LYS A 248 26.19 -11.44 -23.09
C LYS A 248 25.46 -10.19 -23.53
N HIS A 249 24.40 -9.87 -22.83
CA HIS A 249 23.55 -8.72 -23.07
C HIS A 249 22.97 -8.20 -21.75
N VAL A 250 22.88 -6.89 -21.60
CA VAL A 250 22.21 -6.22 -20.49
C VAL A 250 21.42 -5.03 -21.04
N ALA A 251 20.20 -4.87 -20.53
CA ALA A 251 19.35 -3.70 -20.76
C ALA A 251 19.30 -2.86 -19.48
N VAL A 252 19.71 -1.58 -19.58
CA VAL A 252 19.59 -0.63 -18.45
C VAL A 252 18.43 0.30 -18.73
N TYR A 253 17.40 0.18 -17.90
CA TYR A 253 16.18 0.98 -18.00
C TYR A 253 16.35 2.34 -17.33
N PRO A 254 15.56 3.36 -17.72
CA PRO A 254 15.64 4.69 -17.13
C PRO A 254 15.49 4.69 -15.59
N ALA A 255 16.20 5.60 -14.92
CA ALA A 255 16.13 5.77 -13.47
C ALA A 255 14.86 6.51 -12.99
N SER A 256 14.03 6.99 -13.91
CA SER A 256 12.74 7.63 -13.65
C SER A 256 11.71 7.16 -14.67
N HIS A 257 10.44 7.07 -14.26
CA HIS A 257 9.34 6.79 -15.22
C HIS A 257 8.99 8.02 -16.08
N TYR A 258 9.29 9.23 -15.60
CA TYR A 258 9.06 10.48 -16.34
C TYR A 258 10.32 10.88 -17.11
N VAL A 259 10.68 10.09 -18.11
CA VAL A 259 11.78 10.37 -19.03
C VAL A 259 11.24 10.67 -20.41
N THR A 260 11.91 11.55 -21.13
CA THR A 260 11.61 11.86 -22.53
C THR A 260 12.89 12.24 -23.28
N THR A 261 12.84 12.23 -24.60
CA THR A 261 13.99 12.62 -25.42
C THR A 261 14.25 14.14 -25.33
N LYS A 262 15.49 14.56 -25.60
CA LYS A 262 15.85 15.99 -25.60
C LYS A 262 15.00 16.81 -26.58
N ASP A 263 14.65 16.25 -27.73
CA ASP A 263 13.81 16.93 -28.72
C ASP A 263 12.37 17.11 -28.21
N LYS A 264 11.77 16.07 -27.62
CA LYS A 264 10.44 16.17 -26.99
C LYS A 264 10.45 17.14 -25.81
N MET A 265 11.52 17.16 -24.99
CA MET A 265 11.67 18.11 -23.88
C MET A 265 11.68 19.56 -24.40
N ARG A 266 12.42 19.85 -25.46
CA ARG A 266 12.45 21.18 -26.09
C ARG A 266 11.06 21.60 -26.57
N ILE A 267 10.35 20.71 -27.26
CA ILE A 267 8.97 20.96 -27.72
C ILE A 267 8.02 21.16 -26.51
N ALA A 268 8.18 20.37 -25.45
CA ALA A 268 7.38 20.51 -24.24
C ALA A 268 7.58 21.88 -23.60
N VAL A 269 8.82 22.36 -23.48
CA VAL A 269 9.16 23.69 -22.94
C VAL A 269 8.48 24.79 -23.79
N GLU A 270 8.58 24.74 -25.12
CA GLU A 270 7.93 25.73 -26.00
C GLU A 270 6.40 25.76 -25.80
N ARG A 271 5.76 24.58 -25.59
CA ARG A 271 4.33 24.47 -25.30
C ARG A 271 3.95 24.99 -23.91
N ILE A 272 4.80 24.73 -22.91
CA ILE A 272 4.60 25.23 -21.53
C ILE A 272 4.70 26.77 -21.52
N GLU A 273 5.67 27.35 -22.23
CA GLU A 273 5.82 28.80 -22.36
C GLU A 273 4.58 29.42 -23.02
N ALA A 274 4.09 28.82 -24.13
CA ALA A 274 2.91 29.29 -24.82
C ALA A 274 1.66 29.26 -23.91
N GLU A 275 1.46 28.17 -23.15
CA GLU A 275 0.36 28.07 -22.18
C GLU A 275 0.49 29.08 -21.04
N LEU A 276 1.73 29.34 -20.56
CA LEU A 276 2.00 30.32 -19.53
C LEU A 276 1.59 31.72 -20.01
N GLU A 277 2.04 32.15 -21.20
CA GLU A 277 1.71 33.48 -21.74
C GLU A 277 0.19 33.66 -21.94
N GLU A 278 -0.49 32.62 -22.42
CA GLU A 278 -1.96 32.64 -22.55
C GLU A 278 -2.64 32.80 -21.18
N GLN A 279 -2.19 32.06 -20.17
CA GLN A 279 -2.78 32.11 -18.83
C GLN A 279 -2.46 33.41 -18.11
N LEU A 280 -1.25 33.98 -18.28
CA LEU A 280 -0.88 35.28 -17.76
C LEU A 280 -1.74 36.38 -18.36
N ALA A 281 -2.01 36.32 -19.68
CA ALA A 281 -2.90 37.29 -20.32
C ALA A 281 -4.32 37.24 -19.74
N LYS A 282 -4.85 36.04 -19.48
CA LYS A 282 -6.17 35.85 -18.85
C LYS A 282 -6.22 36.40 -17.43
N LEU A 283 -5.21 36.10 -16.60
CA LEU A 283 -5.15 36.59 -15.22
C LEU A 283 -4.98 38.08 -15.14
N LYS A 284 -4.12 38.68 -15.97
CA LYS A 284 -3.94 40.16 -16.04
C LYS A 284 -5.21 40.87 -16.52
N ALA A 285 -5.91 40.30 -17.52
CA ALA A 285 -7.18 40.83 -18.00
C ALA A 285 -8.30 40.78 -16.94
N ALA A 286 -8.22 39.83 -16.00
CA ALA A 286 -9.12 39.67 -14.87
C ALA A 286 -8.68 40.45 -13.61
N ASP A 287 -7.65 41.32 -13.70
CA ASP A 287 -7.02 42.10 -12.61
C ASP A 287 -6.48 41.20 -11.44
N ARG A 288 -6.09 39.99 -11.76
CA ARG A 288 -5.54 39.00 -10.82
C ARG A 288 -4.01 39.02 -10.88
N LEU A 289 -3.41 40.12 -10.48
CA LEU A 289 -1.98 40.41 -10.66
C LEU A 289 -1.09 39.53 -9.75
N LEU A 290 -1.55 39.23 -8.54
CA LEU A 290 -0.81 38.40 -7.59
C LEU A 290 -0.69 36.93 -8.09
N GLU A 291 -1.81 36.40 -8.57
CA GLU A 291 -1.84 35.05 -9.14
C GLU A 291 -1.01 34.96 -10.42
N ALA A 292 -1.06 36.02 -11.25
CA ALA A 292 -0.23 36.09 -12.45
C ALA A 292 1.28 36.08 -12.10
N GLN A 293 1.71 36.90 -11.14
CA GLN A 293 3.11 36.96 -10.70
C GLN A 293 3.57 35.62 -10.12
N ARG A 294 2.77 34.97 -9.27
CA ARG A 294 3.05 33.68 -8.64
C ARG A 294 3.23 32.59 -9.69
N LEU A 295 2.29 32.52 -10.63
CA LEU A 295 2.33 31.53 -11.72
C LEU A 295 3.55 31.72 -12.60
N GLU A 296 3.84 32.98 -13.00
CA GLU A 296 4.98 33.33 -13.86
C GLU A 296 6.30 32.94 -13.20
N GLN A 297 6.51 33.33 -11.95
CA GLN A 297 7.76 33.04 -11.22
C GLN A 297 8.00 31.53 -11.09
N ARG A 298 6.98 30.78 -10.70
CA ARG A 298 7.09 29.33 -10.53
C ARG A 298 7.34 28.62 -11.85
N THR A 299 6.56 28.92 -12.87
CA THR A 299 6.66 28.21 -14.15
C THR A 299 7.97 28.51 -14.86
N ARG A 300 8.47 29.76 -14.83
CA ARG A 300 9.79 30.07 -15.44
C ARG A 300 10.93 29.37 -14.73
N TYR A 301 10.87 29.27 -13.40
CA TYR A 301 11.87 28.48 -12.65
C TYR A 301 11.82 27.00 -13.02
N ASP A 302 10.62 26.40 -13.11
CA ASP A 302 10.46 25.01 -13.50
C ASP A 302 10.99 24.77 -14.93
N ILE A 303 10.77 25.72 -15.87
CA ILE A 303 11.31 25.68 -17.24
C ILE A 303 12.84 25.70 -17.26
N GLU A 304 13.46 26.62 -16.49
CA GLU A 304 14.93 26.70 -16.38
C GLU A 304 15.51 25.38 -15.87
N MET A 305 14.92 24.80 -14.83
CA MET A 305 15.35 23.50 -14.32
C MET A 305 15.20 22.37 -15.35
N MET A 306 14.11 22.35 -16.13
CA MET A 306 13.93 21.36 -17.20
C MET A 306 14.96 21.53 -18.33
N GLN A 307 15.32 22.75 -18.68
CA GLN A 307 16.32 23.01 -19.73
C GLN A 307 17.74 22.62 -19.30
N GLU A 308 18.14 22.94 -18.06
CA GLU A 308 19.50 22.73 -17.55
C GLU A 308 19.71 21.29 -17.04
N MET A 309 18.73 20.74 -16.30
CA MET A 309 18.85 19.46 -15.60
C MET A 309 18.04 18.32 -16.26
N GLY A 310 17.18 18.62 -17.23
CA GLY A 310 16.23 17.67 -17.79
C GLY A 310 15.09 17.26 -16.84
N TYR A 311 14.96 17.93 -15.68
CA TYR A 311 13.99 17.59 -14.64
C TYR A 311 13.66 18.82 -13.77
N CYS A 312 12.45 18.88 -13.23
CA CYS A 312 12.05 19.83 -12.20
C CYS A 312 11.18 19.18 -11.12
N SER A 313 11.11 19.78 -9.94
CA SER A 313 10.21 19.31 -8.87
C SER A 313 8.74 19.48 -9.27
N GLY A 314 7.99 18.37 -9.32
CA GLY A 314 6.61 18.36 -9.79
C GLY A 314 6.47 18.29 -11.31
N ILE A 315 7.48 17.76 -12.00
CA ILE A 315 7.49 17.57 -13.47
C ILE A 315 6.24 16.86 -13.98
N GLU A 316 5.62 16.02 -13.17
CA GLU A 316 4.38 15.33 -13.48
C GLU A 316 3.22 16.30 -13.84
N ASN A 317 3.23 17.55 -13.32
CA ASN A 317 2.22 18.55 -13.67
C ASN A 317 2.32 19.04 -15.11
N TYR A 318 3.45 18.79 -15.77
CA TYR A 318 3.71 19.13 -17.18
C TYR A 318 3.64 17.89 -18.09
N SER A 319 3.23 16.72 -17.55
CA SER A 319 3.22 15.43 -18.26
C SER A 319 2.44 15.45 -19.59
N ARG A 320 1.38 16.28 -19.69
CA ARG A 320 0.63 16.47 -20.94
C ARG A 320 1.53 16.97 -22.08
N HIS A 321 2.36 17.95 -21.81
CA HIS A 321 3.27 18.54 -22.79
C HIS A 321 4.41 17.60 -23.14
N MET A 322 4.94 16.88 -22.18
CA MET A 322 6.02 15.91 -22.36
C MET A 322 5.60 14.71 -23.21
N SER A 323 4.39 14.20 -23.04
CA SER A 323 3.82 13.07 -23.81
C SER A 323 3.02 13.49 -25.03
N GLU A 324 3.08 14.76 -25.42
CA GLU A 324 2.40 15.34 -26.59
C GLU A 324 0.87 15.14 -26.65
N ARG A 325 0.25 14.87 -25.49
CA ARG A 325 -1.21 14.66 -25.39
C ARG A 325 -1.99 15.95 -25.58
N LYS A 326 -3.21 15.82 -26.06
CA LYS A 326 -4.19 16.92 -26.11
C LYS A 326 -4.77 17.18 -24.72
N ALA A 327 -5.32 18.40 -24.56
CA ALA A 327 -6.02 18.75 -23.33
C ALA A 327 -7.21 17.80 -23.08
N GLY A 328 -7.32 17.26 -21.85
CA GLY A 328 -8.34 16.31 -21.46
C GLY A 328 -8.07 14.85 -21.86
N GLU A 329 -7.04 14.57 -22.65
CA GLU A 329 -6.67 13.21 -23.03
C GLU A 329 -6.14 12.43 -21.81
N ALA A 330 -6.50 11.14 -21.71
CA ALA A 330 -6.13 10.28 -20.61
C ALA A 330 -4.60 10.13 -20.49
N PRO A 331 -4.04 10.14 -19.25
CA PRO A 331 -2.62 9.89 -19.05
C PRO A 331 -2.27 8.44 -19.32
N TYR A 332 -1.01 8.20 -19.65
CA TYR A 332 -0.44 6.84 -19.58
C TYR A 332 -0.35 6.38 -18.13
N THR A 333 -0.66 5.13 -17.89
CA THR A 333 -0.69 4.49 -16.57
C THR A 333 0.02 3.15 -16.61
N LEU A 334 0.12 2.44 -15.48
CA LEU A 334 0.68 1.09 -15.48
C LEU A 334 -0.03 0.14 -16.46
N ILE A 335 -1.34 0.35 -16.68
CA ILE A 335 -2.14 -0.49 -17.58
C ILE A 335 -1.63 -0.41 -19.03
N ASP A 336 -1.14 0.76 -19.44
CA ASP A 336 -0.63 0.99 -20.79
C ASP A 336 0.76 0.34 -21.03
N TYR A 337 1.41 -0.20 -19.99
CA TYR A 337 2.64 -0.99 -20.08
C TYR A 337 2.40 -2.48 -20.34
N PHE A 338 1.16 -2.96 -20.11
CA PHE A 338 0.80 -4.35 -20.38
C PHE A 338 0.61 -4.63 -21.87
N PRO A 339 0.82 -5.87 -22.33
CA PRO A 339 0.43 -6.27 -23.68
C PRO A 339 -1.11 -6.33 -23.82
N ASP A 340 -1.62 -6.21 -25.04
CA ASP A 340 -3.06 -6.09 -25.30
C ASP A 340 -3.91 -7.27 -24.78
N ASP A 341 -3.34 -8.45 -24.64
CA ASP A 341 -4.04 -9.68 -24.23
C ASP A 341 -3.99 -10.00 -22.73
N PHE A 342 -3.58 -9.04 -21.91
CA PHE A 342 -3.46 -9.21 -20.45
C PHE A 342 -4.80 -9.43 -19.76
N LEU A 343 -4.75 -9.98 -18.55
CA LEU A 343 -5.89 -10.22 -17.68
C LEU A 343 -5.87 -9.28 -16.48
N ILE A 344 -7.02 -8.71 -16.11
CA ILE A 344 -7.18 -8.00 -14.84
C ILE A 344 -7.96 -8.87 -13.87
N MET A 345 -7.48 -8.97 -12.62
CA MET A 345 -8.23 -9.51 -11.50
C MET A 345 -8.37 -8.45 -10.42
N VAL A 346 -9.60 -8.17 -9.99
CA VAL A 346 -9.89 -7.14 -8.97
C VAL A 346 -10.31 -7.82 -7.69
N ASP A 347 -9.40 -7.83 -6.71
CA ASP A 347 -9.71 -8.42 -5.40
C ASP A 347 -10.53 -7.45 -4.55
N GLU A 348 -11.44 -8.00 -3.74
CA GLU A 348 -12.46 -7.29 -2.98
C GLU A 348 -13.11 -6.17 -3.83
N SER A 349 -13.61 -6.57 -5.01
CA SER A 349 -14.09 -5.67 -6.07
C SER A 349 -15.16 -4.69 -5.59
N HIS A 350 -16.02 -5.11 -4.67
CA HIS A 350 -17.06 -4.26 -4.05
C HIS A 350 -16.52 -3.02 -3.31
N VAL A 351 -15.23 -3.00 -2.97
CA VAL A 351 -14.53 -1.83 -2.41
C VAL A 351 -13.62 -1.19 -3.46
N THR A 352 -12.91 -2.00 -4.23
CA THR A 352 -11.90 -1.53 -5.19
C THR A 352 -12.54 -0.74 -6.34
N ILE A 353 -13.64 -1.20 -6.91
CA ILE A 353 -14.31 -0.51 -8.04
C ILE A 353 -14.90 0.85 -7.64
N PRO A 354 -15.63 0.99 -6.52
CA PRO A 354 -16.03 2.31 -6.03
C PRO A 354 -14.87 3.26 -5.77
N GLN A 355 -13.72 2.75 -5.30
CA GLN A 355 -12.52 3.55 -5.10
C GLN A 355 -11.94 4.06 -6.42
N VAL A 356 -11.82 3.21 -7.44
CA VAL A 356 -11.40 3.62 -8.80
C VAL A 356 -12.29 4.75 -9.34
N ARG A 357 -13.61 4.65 -9.17
CA ARG A 357 -14.57 5.70 -9.57
C ARG A 357 -14.39 7.02 -8.85
N ALA A 358 -14.04 6.99 -7.56
CA ALA A 358 -13.96 8.18 -6.72
C ALA A 358 -12.68 9.00 -6.92
N MET A 359 -11.57 8.37 -7.34
CA MET A 359 -10.24 8.98 -7.37
C MET A 359 -10.16 10.23 -8.25
N TYR A 360 -10.77 10.21 -9.44
CA TYR A 360 -10.72 11.32 -10.39
C TYR A 360 -11.32 12.62 -9.82
N ASN A 361 -12.50 12.55 -9.24
CA ASN A 361 -13.22 13.75 -8.77
C ASN A 361 -12.49 14.46 -7.61
N GLY A 362 -11.88 13.69 -6.70
CA GLY A 362 -11.11 14.23 -5.59
C GLY A 362 -9.84 14.96 -6.04
N ASP A 363 -9.10 14.40 -7.00
CA ASP A 363 -7.90 15.02 -7.56
C ASP A 363 -8.24 16.31 -8.34
N ARG A 364 -9.28 16.26 -9.16
CA ARG A 364 -9.75 17.40 -9.98
C ARG A 364 -10.13 18.60 -9.14
N ALA A 365 -10.98 18.45 -8.14
CA ALA A 365 -11.44 19.55 -7.29
C ALA A 365 -10.27 20.28 -6.60
N ARG A 366 -9.26 19.54 -6.14
CA ARG A 366 -8.05 20.10 -5.53
C ARG A 366 -7.24 20.91 -6.54
N LYS A 367 -7.03 20.40 -7.76
CA LYS A 367 -6.25 21.06 -8.81
C LYS A 367 -6.94 22.28 -9.40
N GLU A 368 -8.26 22.27 -9.51
CA GLU A 368 -9.04 23.44 -9.95
C GLU A 368 -8.75 24.65 -9.05
N SER A 369 -8.71 24.46 -7.71
CA SER A 369 -8.33 25.54 -6.79
C SER A 369 -6.88 26.00 -7.00
N LEU A 370 -5.92 25.09 -7.21
CA LEU A 370 -4.52 25.48 -7.46
C LEU A 370 -4.35 26.30 -8.74
N ILE A 371 -5.08 25.98 -9.79
CA ILE A 371 -5.05 26.68 -11.06
C ILE A 371 -5.74 28.04 -10.93
N GLU A 372 -6.93 28.08 -10.30
CA GLU A 372 -7.68 29.30 -10.10
C GLU A 372 -6.85 30.36 -9.36
N TYR A 373 -6.08 29.95 -8.33
CA TYR A 373 -5.27 30.88 -7.54
C TYR A 373 -3.80 30.99 -7.98
N GLY A 374 -3.48 30.59 -9.20
CA GLY A 374 -2.18 30.85 -9.85
C GLY A 374 -1.01 30.02 -9.31
N PHE A 375 -1.25 28.84 -8.71
CA PHE A 375 -0.19 27.94 -8.26
C PHE A 375 0.24 26.96 -9.34
N ARG A 376 -0.64 26.62 -10.29
CA ARG A 376 -0.35 25.67 -11.38
C ARG A 376 -0.99 26.14 -12.69
N LEU A 377 -0.39 25.68 -13.82
CA LEU A 377 -0.96 25.85 -15.15
C LEU A 377 -2.19 24.97 -15.34
N PRO A 378 -3.12 25.29 -16.25
CA PRO A 378 -4.27 24.45 -16.59
C PRO A 378 -3.91 23.02 -16.98
N SER A 379 -2.76 22.80 -17.62
CA SER A 379 -2.24 21.48 -17.99
C SER A 379 -2.04 20.53 -16.81
N ALA A 380 -1.91 21.04 -15.58
CA ALA A 380 -1.83 20.22 -14.37
C ALA A 380 -3.09 19.37 -14.14
N LEU A 381 -4.25 19.75 -14.71
CA LEU A 381 -5.47 18.92 -14.67
C LEU A 381 -5.30 17.59 -15.41
N ASP A 382 -4.41 17.52 -16.39
CA ASP A 382 -4.20 16.33 -17.19
C ASP A 382 -3.19 15.33 -16.59
N ASN A 383 -2.53 15.71 -15.49
CA ASN A 383 -1.84 14.78 -14.58
C ASN A 383 -2.86 14.26 -13.54
N ARG A 384 -3.61 13.26 -13.86
CA ARG A 384 -4.76 12.79 -13.11
C ARG A 384 -4.87 11.26 -13.13
N PRO A 385 -5.61 10.64 -12.20
CA PRO A 385 -6.00 9.25 -12.40
C PRO A 385 -6.94 9.11 -13.60
N LEU A 386 -7.05 7.91 -14.13
CA LEU A 386 -8.04 7.59 -15.16
C LEU A 386 -9.45 7.90 -14.65
N GLN A 387 -10.30 8.39 -15.55
CA GLN A 387 -11.73 8.33 -15.34
C GLN A 387 -12.19 6.88 -15.42
N PHE A 388 -13.34 6.56 -14.81
CA PHE A 388 -13.80 5.17 -14.78
C PHE A 388 -14.04 4.58 -16.18
N ASP A 389 -14.59 5.38 -17.08
CA ASP A 389 -14.84 4.94 -18.47
C ASP A 389 -13.52 4.70 -19.20
N GLU A 390 -12.51 5.56 -19.01
CA GLU A 390 -11.17 5.40 -19.57
C GLU A 390 -10.46 4.15 -19.00
N PHE A 391 -10.71 3.81 -17.74
CA PHE A 391 -10.24 2.55 -17.15
C PHE A 391 -10.89 1.35 -17.81
N VAL A 392 -12.22 1.39 -17.99
CA VAL A 392 -12.99 0.30 -18.62
C VAL A 392 -12.56 0.09 -20.08
N GLU A 393 -12.30 1.16 -20.85
CA GLU A 393 -11.83 1.09 -22.24
C GLU A 393 -10.47 0.41 -22.42
N ARG A 394 -9.62 0.40 -21.37
CA ARG A 394 -8.30 -0.24 -21.39
C ARG A 394 -8.32 -1.71 -21.03
N ILE A 395 -9.44 -2.22 -20.53
CA ILE A 395 -9.56 -3.59 -20.06
C ILE A 395 -9.82 -4.52 -21.26
N ASN A 396 -8.94 -5.50 -21.43
CA ASN A 396 -9.20 -6.60 -22.34
C ASN A 396 -10.18 -7.61 -21.73
N GLN A 397 -9.83 -8.20 -20.58
CA GLN A 397 -10.68 -9.13 -19.83
C GLN A 397 -10.50 -8.90 -18.33
N ILE A 398 -11.59 -9.02 -17.55
CA ILE A 398 -11.58 -8.78 -16.12
C ILE A 398 -12.31 -9.85 -15.35
N VAL A 399 -11.74 -10.23 -14.19
CA VAL A 399 -12.38 -11.10 -13.19
C VAL A 399 -12.53 -10.31 -11.89
N TYR A 400 -13.76 -10.07 -11.49
CA TYR A 400 -14.10 -9.47 -10.21
C TYR A 400 -14.15 -10.55 -9.12
N VAL A 401 -13.37 -10.38 -8.08
CA VAL A 401 -13.26 -11.34 -6.97
C VAL A 401 -13.84 -10.73 -5.70
N SER A 402 -14.90 -11.30 -5.17
CA SER A 402 -15.54 -10.79 -3.95
C SER A 402 -16.42 -11.84 -3.28
N ALA A 403 -16.61 -11.72 -1.97
CA ALA A 403 -17.66 -12.44 -1.23
C ALA A 403 -19.05 -11.78 -1.36
N THR A 404 -19.06 -10.50 -1.74
CA THR A 404 -20.24 -9.63 -1.86
C THR A 404 -20.06 -8.67 -3.04
N PRO A 405 -20.09 -9.15 -4.30
CA PRO A 405 -19.94 -8.29 -5.47
C PRO A 405 -20.93 -7.12 -5.45
N GLY A 406 -20.49 -5.95 -5.92
CA GLY A 406 -21.31 -4.75 -5.99
C GLY A 406 -22.31 -4.77 -7.16
N PRO A 407 -23.23 -3.79 -7.20
CA PRO A 407 -24.22 -3.72 -8.28
C PRO A 407 -23.63 -3.64 -9.68
N TYR A 408 -22.50 -2.91 -9.83
CA TYR A 408 -21.83 -2.75 -11.12
C TYR A 408 -21.28 -4.09 -11.64
N GLU A 409 -20.57 -4.84 -10.80
CA GLU A 409 -20.01 -6.13 -11.18
C GLU A 409 -21.12 -7.11 -11.58
N MET A 410 -22.23 -7.06 -10.85
CA MET A 410 -23.40 -7.91 -11.15
C MET A 410 -24.16 -7.48 -12.41
N GLU A 411 -24.07 -6.21 -12.81
CA GLU A 411 -24.67 -5.69 -14.03
C GLU A 411 -23.86 -6.07 -15.29
N VAL A 412 -22.51 -6.00 -15.21
CA VAL A 412 -21.64 -6.16 -16.39
C VAL A 412 -21.14 -7.59 -16.60
N GLN A 413 -21.30 -8.46 -15.61
CA GLN A 413 -20.78 -9.82 -15.69
C GLN A 413 -21.51 -10.67 -16.75
N THR A 414 -20.74 -11.52 -17.41
CA THR A 414 -21.25 -12.53 -18.36
C THR A 414 -21.23 -13.94 -17.78
N ASN A 415 -20.45 -14.17 -16.70
CA ASN A 415 -20.31 -15.45 -16.02
C ASN A 415 -20.08 -15.24 -14.54
N ILE A 416 -20.75 -16.06 -13.68
CA ILE A 416 -20.53 -16.10 -12.25
C ILE A 416 -20.06 -17.49 -11.85
N ALA A 417 -18.85 -17.57 -11.25
CA ALA A 417 -18.34 -18.77 -10.63
C ALA A 417 -18.54 -18.66 -9.11
N GLU A 418 -19.40 -19.50 -8.53
CA GLU A 418 -19.57 -19.54 -7.07
C GLU A 418 -18.52 -20.43 -6.41
N GLN A 419 -17.99 -19.97 -5.26
CA GLN A 419 -17.06 -20.71 -4.44
C GLN A 419 -17.43 -20.57 -2.96
N ILE A 420 -18.28 -21.47 -2.48
CA ILE A 420 -18.91 -21.42 -1.15
C ILE A 420 -18.25 -22.41 -0.19
N ILE A 421 -17.83 -23.55 -0.69
CA ILE A 421 -17.26 -24.64 0.12
C ILE A 421 -15.83 -24.29 0.58
N ARG A 422 -15.59 -24.39 1.87
CA ARG A 422 -14.23 -24.25 2.43
C ARG A 422 -13.49 -25.58 2.44
N PRO A 423 -12.22 -25.62 2.01
CA PRO A 423 -11.41 -26.85 2.07
C PRO A 423 -11.33 -27.48 3.47
N THR A 424 -11.49 -26.68 4.52
CA THR A 424 -11.48 -27.09 5.93
C THR A 424 -12.80 -27.70 6.42
N GLY A 425 -13.85 -27.66 5.61
CA GLY A 425 -15.21 -28.03 5.99
C GLY A 425 -15.90 -27.07 6.94
N LEU A 426 -15.32 -25.91 7.24
CA LEU A 426 -15.93 -24.91 8.13
C LEU A 426 -17.19 -24.33 7.51
N LEU A 427 -18.24 -24.25 8.33
CA LEU A 427 -19.53 -23.67 7.95
C LEU A 427 -19.52 -22.15 8.16
N ASP A 428 -20.40 -21.44 7.48
CA ASP A 428 -20.73 -20.07 7.86
C ASP A 428 -21.33 -20.04 9.27
N PRO A 429 -21.07 -18.99 10.09
CA PRO A 429 -21.50 -18.96 11.47
C PRO A 429 -23.01 -18.93 11.60
N SER A 430 -23.55 -19.49 12.68
CA SER A 430 -24.94 -19.33 13.03
C SER A 430 -25.23 -17.91 13.50
N ILE A 431 -26.39 -17.36 13.12
CA ILE A 431 -26.82 -16.01 13.48
C ILE A 431 -27.99 -16.08 14.47
N GLU A 432 -27.90 -15.27 15.53
CA GLU A 432 -28.97 -15.10 16.51
C GLU A 432 -29.30 -13.63 16.66
N ILE A 433 -30.61 -13.31 16.70
CA ILE A 433 -31.09 -11.95 16.94
C ILE A 433 -31.53 -11.85 18.39
N ARG A 434 -31.02 -10.87 19.12
CA ARG A 434 -31.37 -10.60 20.51
C ARG A 434 -31.85 -9.15 20.69
N PRO A 435 -32.74 -8.88 21.67
CA PRO A 435 -33.27 -7.53 21.90
C PRO A 435 -32.17 -6.58 22.38
N ILE A 436 -32.31 -5.28 22.05
CA ILE A 436 -31.38 -4.22 22.51
C ILE A 436 -31.47 -4.03 24.03
N LYS A 437 -32.66 -4.21 24.59
CA LYS A 437 -32.85 -4.10 26.05
C LYS A 437 -32.08 -5.20 26.78
N GLY A 438 -31.14 -4.81 27.64
CA GLY A 438 -30.28 -5.75 28.39
C GLY A 438 -29.08 -6.26 27.59
N GLN A 439 -28.79 -5.70 26.40
CA GLN A 439 -27.70 -6.15 25.52
C GLN A 439 -26.34 -6.11 26.21
N MET A 440 -26.07 -5.19 27.15
CA MET A 440 -24.76 -5.07 27.80
C MET A 440 -24.51 -6.22 28.78
N ASP A 441 -25.49 -6.60 29.57
CA ASP A 441 -25.41 -7.74 30.51
C ASP A 441 -25.29 -9.07 29.75
N ASP A 442 -26.06 -9.21 28.67
CA ASP A 442 -26.03 -10.38 27.81
C ASP A 442 -24.70 -10.52 27.09
N LEU A 443 -24.19 -9.43 26.47
CA LEU A 443 -22.87 -9.37 25.84
C LEU A 443 -21.75 -9.72 26.83
N LEU A 444 -21.78 -9.18 28.04
CA LEU A 444 -20.79 -9.47 29.07
C LEU A 444 -20.82 -10.97 29.44
N GLY A 445 -22.00 -11.57 29.57
CA GLY A 445 -22.18 -13.00 29.81
C GLY A 445 -21.57 -13.85 28.68
N GLU A 446 -21.79 -13.48 27.42
CA GLU A 446 -21.22 -14.17 26.24
C GLU A 446 -19.70 -13.99 26.16
N ILE A 447 -19.17 -12.81 26.46
CA ILE A 447 -17.71 -12.56 26.54
C ILE A 447 -17.07 -13.51 27.56
N HIS A 448 -17.60 -13.59 28.76
CA HIS A 448 -17.03 -14.47 29.80
C HIS A 448 -17.07 -15.95 29.38
N LYS A 449 -18.14 -16.41 28.72
CA LYS A 449 -18.24 -17.79 28.21
C LYS A 449 -17.15 -18.10 27.18
N ARG A 450 -16.83 -17.13 26.28
CA ARG A 450 -15.80 -17.28 25.24
C ARG A 450 -14.40 -17.16 25.81
N ALA A 451 -14.16 -16.17 26.66
CA ALA A 451 -12.87 -16.00 27.34
C ALA A 451 -12.48 -17.23 28.18
N ALA A 452 -13.45 -17.87 28.87
CA ALA A 452 -13.21 -19.12 29.61
C ALA A 452 -12.75 -20.29 28.70
N LYS A 453 -13.08 -20.26 27.40
CA LYS A 453 -12.65 -21.22 26.38
C LYS A 453 -11.38 -20.80 25.63
N ASN A 454 -10.78 -19.68 26.03
CA ASN A 454 -9.66 -19.05 25.32
C ASN A 454 -9.99 -18.66 23.87
N GLU A 455 -11.24 -18.33 23.60
CA GLU A 455 -11.73 -17.81 22.33
C GLU A 455 -11.82 -16.28 22.35
N ARG A 456 -11.86 -15.63 21.19
CA ARG A 456 -11.87 -14.17 21.06
C ARG A 456 -13.21 -13.66 20.56
N VAL A 457 -13.53 -12.42 20.94
CA VAL A 457 -14.80 -11.77 20.63
C VAL A 457 -14.55 -10.46 19.87
N LEU A 458 -15.29 -10.23 18.80
CA LEU A 458 -15.34 -8.96 18.10
C LEU A 458 -16.69 -8.28 18.38
N VAL A 459 -16.65 -6.98 18.69
CA VAL A 459 -17.87 -6.19 18.91
C VAL A 459 -17.87 -4.98 17.98
N THR A 460 -18.91 -4.83 17.16
CA THR A 460 -19.04 -3.71 16.23
C THR A 460 -20.03 -2.68 16.74
N THR A 461 -19.62 -1.40 16.72
CA THR A 461 -20.42 -0.24 17.10
C THR A 461 -20.64 0.69 15.90
N LEU A 462 -21.47 1.73 16.05
CA LEU A 462 -21.76 2.69 14.98
C LEU A 462 -20.86 3.94 15.00
N THR A 463 -20.31 4.31 16.16
CA THR A 463 -19.51 5.53 16.31
C THR A 463 -18.26 5.30 17.13
N LYS A 464 -17.22 6.16 16.93
CA LYS A 464 -15.99 6.14 17.73
C LYS A 464 -16.29 6.26 19.23
N LYS A 465 -17.13 7.21 19.58
CA LYS A 465 -17.52 7.44 20.98
C LYS A 465 -18.16 6.20 21.61
N MET A 466 -19.07 5.51 20.90
CA MET A 466 -19.66 4.26 21.40
C MET A 466 -18.59 3.17 21.59
N ALA A 467 -17.59 3.09 20.71
CA ALA A 467 -16.52 2.11 20.85
C ALA A 467 -15.64 2.42 22.08
N GLU A 468 -15.34 3.70 22.32
CA GLU A 468 -14.57 4.16 23.48
C GLU A 468 -15.35 3.93 24.79
N ASP A 469 -16.61 4.41 24.87
CA ASP A 469 -17.48 4.27 26.03
C ASP A 469 -17.69 2.76 26.37
N LEU A 470 -17.92 1.92 25.37
CA LEU A 470 -18.06 0.47 25.57
C LEU A 470 -16.76 -0.17 26.07
N THR A 471 -15.62 0.26 25.54
CA THR A 471 -14.30 -0.26 25.96
C THR A 471 -14.02 0.10 27.42
N GLU A 472 -14.35 1.34 27.84
CA GLU A 472 -14.21 1.77 29.21
C GLU A 472 -15.12 0.97 30.16
N PHE A 473 -16.38 0.82 29.79
CA PHE A 473 -17.34 -0.01 30.52
C PHE A 473 -16.86 -1.47 30.70
N LEU A 474 -16.41 -2.11 29.62
CA LEU A 474 -15.91 -3.49 29.68
C LEU A 474 -14.65 -3.63 30.53
N LYS A 475 -13.76 -2.62 30.51
CA LYS A 475 -12.58 -2.57 31.40
C LYS A 475 -12.97 -2.47 32.87
N GLU A 476 -13.95 -1.63 33.20
CA GLU A 476 -14.49 -1.51 34.58
C GLU A 476 -15.10 -2.84 35.06
N MET A 477 -15.68 -3.62 34.16
CA MET A 477 -16.20 -4.97 34.45
C MET A 477 -15.10 -6.06 34.47
N GLY A 478 -13.82 -5.68 34.37
CA GLY A 478 -12.69 -6.61 34.45
C GLY A 478 -12.41 -7.41 33.17
N VAL A 479 -12.98 -7.03 32.04
CA VAL A 479 -12.74 -7.67 30.74
C VAL A 479 -11.44 -7.12 30.15
N ARG A 480 -10.59 -8.00 29.61
CA ARG A 480 -9.41 -7.63 28.82
C ARG A 480 -9.86 -7.21 27.42
N VAL A 481 -9.93 -5.91 27.17
CA VAL A 481 -10.50 -5.33 25.95
C VAL A 481 -9.62 -4.22 25.38
N ARG A 482 -9.55 -4.13 24.06
CA ARG A 482 -9.02 -3.00 23.31
C ARG A 482 -10.05 -2.50 22.28
N TYR A 483 -9.90 -1.24 21.83
CA TYR A 483 -10.67 -0.71 20.70
C TYR A 483 -9.81 -0.41 19.50
N LEU A 484 -10.43 -0.39 18.32
CA LEU A 484 -9.79 -0.11 17.04
C LEU A 484 -10.64 0.90 16.25
N HIS A 485 -10.03 1.99 15.78
CA HIS A 485 -10.68 2.98 14.90
C HIS A 485 -9.75 3.46 13.78
N SER A 486 -10.27 4.33 12.90
CA SER A 486 -9.57 4.78 11.69
C SER A 486 -8.28 5.58 11.94
N ASP A 487 -8.14 6.18 13.12
CA ASP A 487 -7.03 7.10 13.41
C ASP A 487 -5.79 6.36 13.99
N ILE A 488 -5.93 5.05 14.23
CA ILE A 488 -4.82 4.20 14.67
C ILE A 488 -3.89 3.92 13.49
N VAL A 489 -2.59 4.18 13.71
CA VAL A 489 -1.54 4.00 12.70
C VAL A 489 -1.42 2.51 12.31
N THR A 490 -0.99 2.24 11.08
CA THR A 490 -0.95 0.87 10.51
C THR A 490 -0.15 -0.10 11.38
N ILE A 491 0.99 0.32 11.93
CA ILE A 491 1.84 -0.51 12.80
C ILE A 491 1.11 -0.89 14.09
N GLU A 492 0.55 0.08 14.80
CA GLU A 492 -0.21 -0.15 16.04
C GLU A 492 -1.43 -1.06 15.79
N ARG A 493 -2.06 -0.93 14.63
CA ARG A 493 -3.17 -1.81 14.21
C ARG A 493 -2.72 -3.27 14.08
N ALA A 494 -1.55 -3.51 13.48
CA ALA A 494 -0.99 -4.86 13.36
C ALA A 494 -0.64 -5.45 14.73
N GLU A 495 -0.11 -4.65 15.64
CA GLU A 495 0.15 -5.05 17.02
C GLU A 495 -1.12 -5.42 17.78
N ILE A 496 -2.19 -4.62 17.66
CA ILE A 496 -3.49 -4.90 18.30
C ILE A 496 -4.03 -6.25 17.83
N ILE A 497 -3.95 -6.55 16.52
CA ILE A 497 -4.43 -7.80 15.95
C ILE A 497 -3.59 -8.99 16.42
N ARG A 498 -2.26 -8.84 16.42
CA ARG A 498 -1.32 -9.84 16.96
C ARG A 498 -1.63 -10.15 18.43
N ASP A 499 -1.82 -9.11 19.25
CA ASP A 499 -2.09 -9.23 20.67
C ASP A 499 -3.45 -9.89 20.95
N LEU A 500 -4.48 -9.63 20.13
CA LEU A 500 -5.76 -10.34 20.16
C LEU A 500 -5.55 -11.82 19.90
N ARG A 501 -4.85 -12.17 18.83
CA ARG A 501 -4.54 -13.57 18.47
C ARG A 501 -3.72 -14.28 19.53
N ALA A 502 -2.70 -13.60 20.06
CA ALA A 502 -1.86 -14.11 21.15
C ALA A 502 -2.61 -14.26 22.49
N GLY A 503 -3.81 -13.67 22.64
CA GLY A 503 -4.60 -13.74 23.86
C GLY A 503 -4.17 -12.78 24.95
N VAL A 504 -3.44 -11.73 24.60
CA VAL A 504 -3.13 -10.64 25.53
C VAL A 504 -4.43 -9.97 26.01
N PHE A 505 -5.44 -9.91 25.15
CA PHE A 505 -6.79 -9.48 25.47
C PHE A 505 -7.83 -10.34 24.74
N ASP A 506 -9.09 -10.32 25.20
CA ASP A 506 -10.14 -11.23 24.72
C ASP A 506 -11.13 -10.58 23.78
N VAL A 507 -11.31 -9.28 23.88
CA VAL A 507 -12.35 -8.53 23.17
C VAL A 507 -11.75 -7.38 22.37
N LEU A 508 -12.10 -7.29 21.10
CA LEU A 508 -11.80 -6.14 20.27
C LEU A 508 -13.08 -5.42 19.88
N VAL A 509 -13.17 -4.14 20.26
CA VAL A 509 -14.31 -3.26 19.96
C VAL A 509 -13.95 -2.30 18.85
N GLY A 510 -14.85 -2.02 17.91
CA GLY A 510 -14.62 -0.98 16.91
C GLY A 510 -15.80 -0.74 15.99
N ILE A 511 -15.65 0.27 15.12
CA ILE A 511 -16.75 0.70 14.22
C ILE A 511 -16.77 -0.17 12.97
N ASN A 512 -15.68 -0.16 12.25
CA ASN A 512 -15.46 -0.95 11.05
C ASN A 512 -14.18 -1.77 11.28
N LEU A 513 -14.29 -2.72 12.20
CA LEU A 513 -13.18 -3.51 12.72
C LEU A 513 -12.41 -4.22 11.62
N LEU A 514 -13.02 -4.34 10.45
CA LEU A 514 -12.65 -5.41 9.58
C LEU A 514 -12.71 -4.94 8.14
N ARG A 515 -11.85 -3.98 7.83
CA ARG A 515 -11.39 -3.87 6.46
C ARG A 515 -10.73 -5.21 6.10
N GLU A 516 -10.88 -5.63 4.90
CA GLU A 516 -10.51 -6.90 4.28
C GLU A 516 -9.05 -7.29 4.59
N GLY A 517 -8.71 -8.56 4.51
CA GLY A 517 -7.34 -9.05 4.65
C GLY A 517 -6.94 -9.59 6.04
N LEU A 518 -7.81 -9.55 7.07
CA LEU A 518 -7.48 -10.05 8.39
C LEU A 518 -7.96 -11.49 8.62
N ASP A 519 -7.04 -12.36 8.98
CA ASP A 519 -7.27 -13.76 9.32
C ASP A 519 -7.16 -13.98 10.82
N MET A 520 -8.30 -14.22 11.50
CA MET A 520 -8.38 -14.39 12.96
C MET A 520 -9.17 -15.66 13.31
N PRO A 521 -8.55 -16.82 13.19
CA PRO A 521 -9.24 -18.11 13.46
C PRO A 521 -9.65 -18.27 14.94
N GLU A 522 -9.10 -17.50 15.85
CA GLU A 522 -9.39 -17.52 17.27
C GLU A 522 -10.73 -16.85 17.62
N VAL A 523 -11.31 -16.08 16.68
CA VAL A 523 -12.59 -15.39 16.87
C VAL A 523 -13.75 -16.36 16.71
N SER A 524 -14.46 -16.61 17.80
CA SER A 524 -15.65 -17.47 17.81
C SER A 524 -16.97 -16.69 17.93
N LEU A 525 -16.93 -15.43 18.39
CA LEU A 525 -18.13 -14.61 18.51
C LEU A 525 -17.93 -13.25 17.83
N VAL A 526 -18.91 -12.87 17.03
CA VAL A 526 -19.08 -11.51 16.51
C VAL A 526 -20.39 -10.95 17.04
N ALA A 527 -20.32 -9.84 17.79
CA ALA A 527 -21.49 -9.13 18.28
C ALA A 527 -21.69 -7.83 17.49
N ILE A 528 -22.86 -7.65 16.92
CA ILE A 528 -23.24 -6.47 16.15
C ILE A 528 -24.24 -5.68 16.96
N LEU A 529 -23.82 -4.56 17.57
CA LEU A 529 -24.70 -3.68 18.31
C LEU A 529 -25.50 -2.78 17.37
N ASP A 530 -26.73 -2.43 17.76
CA ASP A 530 -27.62 -1.59 16.95
C ASP A 530 -27.73 -2.07 15.50
N ALA A 531 -27.93 -3.36 15.29
CA ALA A 531 -27.97 -3.97 13.95
C ALA A 531 -29.17 -3.47 13.11
N ASP A 532 -30.23 -2.96 13.76
CA ASP A 532 -31.43 -2.41 13.13
C ASP A 532 -31.31 -0.93 12.72
N LYS A 533 -30.16 -0.30 12.94
CA LYS A 533 -29.90 1.08 12.49
C LYS A 533 -29.38 1.07 11.06
N GLU A 534 -30.29 1.08 10.09
CA GLU A 534 -29.90 1.08 8.66
C GLU A 534 -28.94 2.22 8.31
N GLY A 535 -27.95 1.91 7.48
CA GLY A 535 -26.92 2.83 7.02
C GLY A 535 -25.74 2.08 6.39
N PHE A 536 -24.74 2.82 5.95
CA PHE A 536 -23.56 2.26 5.27
C PHE A 536 -22.88 1.12 6.08
N LEU A 537 -22.75 1.29 7.41
CA LEU A 537 -22.13 0.30 8.30
C LEU A 537 -23.04 -0.89 8.65
N ARG A 538 -24.30 -0.85 8.27
CA ARG A 538 -25.31 -1.88 8.50
C ARG A 538 -26.04 -2.27 7.21
N SER A 539 -25.37 -2.08 6.05
CA SER A 539 -25.80 -2.67 4.79
C SER A 539 -25.64 -4.20 4.82
N ASP A 540 -26.35 -4.90 3.98
CA ASP A 540 -26.21 -6.35 3.79
C ASP A 540 -24.75 -6.75 3.50
N THR A 541 -24.07 -6.08 2.59
CA THR A 541 -22.65 -6.27 2.30
C THR A 541 -21.77 -6.14 3.55
N ALA A 542 -21.93 -5.03 4.32
CA ALA A 542 -21.16 -4.81 5.54
C ALA A 542 -21.42 -5.88 6.61
N MET A 543 -22.69 -6.33 6.73
CA MET A 543 -23.05 -7.41 7.66
C MET A 543 -22.45 -8.74 7.24
N ILE A 544 -22.57 -9.16 5.98
CA ILE A 544 -21.99 -10.42 5.47
C ILE A 544 -20.47 -10.45 5.68
N GLN A 545 -19.79 -9.34 5.42
CA GLN A 545 -18.34 -9.21 5.67
C GLN A 545 -18.01 -9.36 7.17
N THR A 546 -18.80 -8.76 8.04
CA THR A 546 -18.63 -8.84 9.49
C THR A 546 -18.92 -10.25 10.02
N ILE A 547 -20.01 -10.88 9.58
CA ILE A 547 -20.38 -12.26 9.87
C ILE A 547 -19.26 -13.23 9.47
N GLY A 548 -18.69 -13.04 8.28
CA GLY A 548 -17.61 -13.86 7.73
C GLY A 548 -16.34 -13.91 8.60
N ARG A 549 -16.19 -13.00 9.58
CA ARG A 549 -15.03 -13.03 10.51
C ARG A 549 -15.09 -14.17 11.52
N ALA A 550 -16.27 -14.63 11.88
CA ALA A 550 -16.43 -15.82 12.72
C ALA A 550 -16.40 -17.14 11.91
N ALA A 551 -16.36 -17.09 10.60
CA ALA A 551 -16.45 -18.28 9.73
C ALA A 551 -15.17 -19.16 9.69
N ARG A 552 -14.10 -18.78 10.41
CA ARG A 552 -12.83 -19.53 10.51
C ARG A 552 -12.71 -20.34 11.79
N ASN A 553 -13.71 -20.25 12.64
CA ASN A 553 -13.80 -21.00 13.90
C ASN A 553 -14.94 -22.01 13.84
N VAL A 554 -14.72 -23.23 14.30
CA VAL A 554 -15.76 -24.28 14.37
C VAL A 554 -16.95 -23.82 15.24
N ASN A 555 -16.67 -23.04 16.30
CA ASN A 555 -17.68 -22.49 17.20
C ASN A 555 -18.16 -21.09 16.75
N GLY A 556 -17.99 -20.75 15.47
CA GLY A 556 -18.37 -19.45 14.92
C GLY A 556 -19.84 -19.11 15.14
N HIS A 557 -20.11 -18.00 15.81
CA HIS A 557 -21.43 -17.53 16.15
C HIS A 557 -21.53 -16.00 16.00
N VAL A 558 -22.69 -15.50 15.59
CA VAL A 558 -22.96 -14.07 15.44
C VAL A 558 -24.20 -13.71 16.24
N ILE A 559 -24.12 -12.67 17.05
CA ILE A 559 -25.26 -12.08 17.75
C ILE A 559 -25.53 -10.70 17.15
N MET A 560 -26.75 -10.51 16.66
CA MET A 560 -27.24 -9.21 16.21
C MET A 560 -28.18 -8.63 17.25
N TYR A 561 -27.82 -7.56 17.92
CA TYR A 561 -28.69 -6.86 18.86
C TYR A 561 -29.59 -5.90 18.08
N ALA A 562 -30.88 -6.20 18.03
CA ALA A 562 -31.90 -5.48 17.27
C ALA A 562 -33.29 -5.67 17.86
N ASP A 563 -34.08 -4.60 17.86
CA ASP A 563 -35.51 -4.68 18.26
C ASP A 563 -36.42 -5.01 17.06
N ARG A 564 -35.91 -4.84 15.84
CA ARG A 564 -36.61 -5.20 14.59
C ARG A 564 -35.62 -5.72 13.55
N VAL A 565 -36.10 -6.65 12.71
CA VAL A 565 -35.33 -7.12 11.56
C VAL A 565 -35.51 -6.14 10.39
N THR A 566 -34.42 -5.60 9.88
CA THR A 566 -34.42 -4.70 8.71
C THR A 566 -34.28 -5.50 7.43
N GLY A 567 -34.54 -4.86 6.28
CA GLY A 567 -34.35 -5.50 4.98
C GLY A 567 -32.91 -5.94 4.73
N SER A 568 -31.93 -5.15 5.17
CA SER A 568 -30.50 -5.48 5.05
C SER A 568 -30.10 -6.65 5.96
N MET A 569 -30.62 -6.68 7.19
CA MET A 569 -30.44 -7.84 8.09
C MET A 569 -30.99 -9.12 7.47
N GLN A 570 -32.24 -9.07 6.96
CA GLN A 570 -32.87 -10.25 6.39
C GLN A 570 -32.07 -10.81 5.23
N ARG A 571 -31.63 -9.95 4.28
CA ARG A 571 -30.79 -10.41 3.15
C ARG A 571 -29.46 -11.02 3.61
N ALA A 572 -28.82 -10.44 4.62
CA ALA A 572 -27.56 -10.98 5.16
C ALA A 572 -27.76 -12.34 5.86
N ILE A 573 -28.84 -12.50 6.58
CA ILE A 573 -29.22 -13.76 7.24
C ILE A 573 -29.53 -14.83 6.18
N ASP A 574 -30.46 -14.52 5.25
CA ASP A 574 -30.88 -15.47 4.20
C ASP A 574 -29.67 -15.98 3.39
N GLU A 575 -28.74 -15.09 3.01
CA GLU A 575 -27.55 -15.48 2.26
C GLU A 575 -26.60 -16.33 3.12
N THR A 576 -26.41 -15.99 4.40
CA THR A 576 -25.56 -16.77 5.30
C THR A 576 -26.15 -18.17 5.54
N ASP A 577 -27.44 -18.26 5.74
CA ASP A 577 -28.14 -19.54 5.93
C ASP A 577 -28.14 -20.39 4.66
N ARG A 578 -28.32 -19.77 3.48
CA ARG A 578 -28.15 -20.44 2.16
C ARG A 578 -26.79 -21.08 2.05
N ARG A 579 -25.72 -20.30 2.29
CA ARG A 579 -24.32 -20.77 2.21
C ARG A 579 -24.09 -21.90 3.21
N ARG A 580 -24.54 -21.73 4.43
CA ARG A 580 -24.41 -22.74 5.50
C ARG A 580 -25.06 -24.05 5.11
N ALA A 581 -26.27 -24.02 4.57
CA ALA A 581 -26.98 -25.21 4.13
C ALA A 581 -26.24 -25.98 3.02
N VAL A 582 -25.68 -25.27 2.04
CA VAL A 582 -24.88 -25.87 0.98
C VAL A 582 -23.61 -26.51 1.55
N GLN A 583 -22.91 -25.81 2.45
CA GLN A 583 -21.69 -26.31 3.10
C GLN A 583 -21.95 -27.55 3.96
N GLU A 584 -23.07 -27.56 4.70
CA GLU A 584 -23.48 -28.71 5.54
C GLU A 584 -23.82 -29.94 4.70
N ALA A 585 -24.60 -29.75 3.62
CA ALA A 585 -24.92 -30.81 2.68
C ALA A 585 -23.65 -31.42 2.05
N TYR A 586 -22.74 -30.59 1.60
CA TYR A 586 -21.45 -31.02 1.04
C TYR A 586 -20.61 -31.81 2.06
N ASN A 587 -20.51 -31.31 3.30
CA ASN A 587 -19.76 -31.99 4.35
C ASN A 587 -20.33 -33.39 4.68
N ILE A 588 -21.67 -33.53 4.70
CA ILE A 588 -22.35 -34.79 4.94
C ILE A 588 -22.07 -35.76 3.79
N GLU A 589 -22.21 -35.31 2.54
CA GLU A 589 -21.96 -36.12 1.34
C GLU A 589 -20.53 -36.67 1.28
N HIS A 590 -19.54 -35.81 1.64
CA HIS A 590 -18.13 -36.16 1.55
C HIS A 590 -17.52 -36.63 2.88
N ASN A 591 -18.31 -36.81 3.94
CA ASN A 591 -17.87 -37.20 5.29
C ASN A 591 -16.75 -36.29 5.85
N ILE A 592 -16.87 -34.97 5.63
CA ILE A 592 -15.90 -33.98 6.10
C ILE A 592 -16.26 -33.52 7.51
N ILE A 593 -15.32 -33.60 8.44
CA ILE A 593 -15.46 -33.07 9.79
C ILE A 593 -14.81 -31.68 9.81
N PRO A 594 -15.56 -30.60 10.11
CA PRO A 594 -15.01 -29.25 10.18
C PRO A 594 -13.86 -29.12 11.19
N LYS A 595 -12.79 -28.46 10.78
CA LYS A 595 -11.62 -28.20 11.65
C LYS A 595 -11.26 -26.72 11.59
N SER A 596 -11.10 -26.10 12.76
CA SER A 596 -10.58 -24.73 12.84
C SER A 596 -9.18 -24.63 12.21
N VAL A 597 -8.91 -23.56 11.51
CA VAL A 597 -7.60 -23.27 10.95
C VAL A 597 -6.67 -22.88 12.10
N SER A 598 -5.50 -23.51 12.23
CA SER A 598 -4.43 -23.02 13.09
C SER A 598 -3.33 -22.45 12.20
N LYS A 599 -3.17 -21.15 12.22
CA LYS A 599 -2.01 -20.45 11.61
C LYS A 599 -1.10 -19.94 12.72
N ASP A 600 0.19 -20.17 12.59
CA ASP A 600 1.18 -19.65 13.55
C ASP A 600 1.11 -18.11 13.58
N VAL A 601 1.09 -17.54 14.79
CA VAL A 601 1.11 -16.07 14.99
C VAL A 601 2.40 -15.45 14.44
N LYS A 602 3.46 -16.24 14.28
CA LYS A 602 4.72 -15.84 13.65
C LYS A 602 4.59 -15.47 12.17
N GLU A 603 3.69 -16.09 11.41
CA GLU A 603 3.47 -15.74 10.01
C GLU A 603 2.91 -14.32 9.83
N LEU A 604 2.13 -13.81 10.78
CA LEU A 604 1.64 -12.42 10.70
C LEU A 604 2.75 -11.40 11.03
N ILE A 605 3.66 -11.74 11.93
CA ILE A 605 4.85 -10.93 12.22
C ILE A 605 5.81 -10.93 11.04
N GLU A 606 5.91 -12.06 10.34
CA GLU A 606 6.68 -12.16 9.10
C GLU A 606 6.01 -11.43 7.96
N LEU A 607 4.67 -11.40 7.86
CA LEU A 607 3.93 -10.60 6.87
C LEU A 607 4.04 -9.08 7.16
N THR A 608 4.02 -8.66 8.43
CA THR A 608 4.27 -7.26 8.81
C THR A 608 5.77 -6.90 8.65
N LYS A 609 6.66 -7.86 8.92
CA LYS A 609 8.08 -7.76 8.59
C LYS A 609 8.34 -7.88 7.10
N ILE A 610 7.51 -8.58 6.34
CA ILE A 610 7.57 -8.61 4.87
C ILE A 610 7.10 -7.26 4.29
N GLU A 611 6.17 -6.54 4.91
CA GLU A 611 5.95 -5.11 4.62
C GLU A 611 7.21 -4.29 4.98
N GLU A 612 7.84 -4.55 6.11
CA GLU A 612 9.11 -3.95 6.52
C GLU A 612 10.30 -4.53 5.73
N ASP A 613 10.32 -5.83 5.41
CA ASP A 613 11.38 -6.53 4.69
C ASP A 613 11.21 -6.44 3.16
N MET A 614 10.01 -6.29 2.61
CA MET A 614 9.79 -5.80 1.24
C MET A 614 10.20 -4.32 1.11
N VAL A 615 10.24 -3.62 2.22
CA VAL A 615 10.73 -2.23 2.37
C VAL A 615 12.22 -2.20 2.76
N THR A 616 12.79 -3.27 3.35
CA THR A 616 14.17 -3.23 3.90
C THR A 616 15.12 -4.33 3.43
N ASP A 617 14.66 -5.43 2.78
CA ASP A 617 15.59 -6.52 2.44
C ASP A 617 15.18 -7.30 1.18
N GLY A 618 15.92 -7.09 0.10
CA GLY A 618 15.93 -7.96 -1.08
C GLY A 618 16.74 -9.23 -0.85
N LYS A 619 16.49 -10.01 0.20
CA LYS A 619 17.18 -11.28 0.40
C LYS A 619 16.40 -12.44 -0.19
N ASP A 620 17.03 -13.11 -1.14
CA ASP A 620 16.61 -14.39 -1.73
C ASP A 620 16.03 -15.36 -0.71
N PHE A 621 14.76 -15.71 -0.85
CA PHE A 621 14.14 -16.85 -0.20
C PHE A 621 14.61 -18.16 -0.84
N SER A 622 15.79 -18.66 -0.41
CA SER A 622 16.16 -20.06 -0.60
C SER A 622 15.90 -20.83 0.70
N PRO A 623 15.16 -21.94 0.67
CA PRO A 623 14.90 -22.72 1.88
C PRO A 623 16.20 -23.33 2.40
N LYS A 624 16.70 -22.84 3.53
CA LYS A 624 17.84 -23.43 4.22
C LYS A 624 17.49 -24.82 4.73
N LYS A 625 18.01 -25.84 4.05
CA LYS A 625 18.05 -27.23 4.55
C LYS A 625 18.78 -27.27 5.89
N GLY A 626 18.11 -27.79 6.90
CA GLY A 626 18.62 -27.94 8.24
C GLY A 626 19.95 -28.69 8.30
N LYS A 627 20.95 -28.08 8.93
CA LYS A 627 22.17 -28.77 9.37
C LYS A 627 22.11 -29.05 10.87
N LYS A 628 22.22 -30.33 11.20
CA LYS A 628 22.35 -30.88 12.54
C LYS A 628 23.52 -30.24 13.29
N LYS A 629 23.31 -29.93 14.57
CA LYS A 629 24.37 -29.64 15.55
C LYS A 629 25.33 -30.81 15.67
N SER A 630 26.63 -30.54 15.56
CA SER A 630 27.67 -31.36 16.19
C SER A 630 28.53 -30.44 17.05
N SER A 631 28.63 -30.82 18.31
CA SER A 631 29.49 -30.23 19.32
C SER A 631 30.96 -30.52 19.03
N THR A 632 31.85 -29.53 19.16
CA THR A 632 33.18 -29.77 19.74
C THR A 632 33.83 -28.48 20.20
N THR A 633 34.33 -28.56 21.38
CA THR A 633 35.15 -27.74 22.23
C THR A 633 36.37 -27.07 21.58
N GLY A 634 36.65 -25.83 22.05
CA GLY A 634 38.01 -25.48 22.44
C GLY A 634 38.64 -24.25 21.80
N MET A 635 38.90 -23.32 22.62
CA MET A 635 40.06 -22.44 22.89
C MET A 635 39.88 -20.95 22.66
N ASP A 636 39.91 -20.36 23.76
CA ASP A 636 40.24 -19.06 24.31
C ASP A 636 41.32 -18.28 23.54
N HIS A 637 41.00 -17.01 23.19
CA HIS A 637 41.94 -15.89 23.23
C HIS A 637 41.16 -14.59 23.37
N GLY A 638 41.42 -13.95 24.53
CA GLY A 638 40.77 -12.74 24.99
C GLY A 638 41.04 -11.49 24.15
N HIS A 639 40.02 -10.67 24.08
CA HIS A 639 40.13 -9.21 24.04
C HIS A 639 39.00 -8.61 24.87
N GLU A 640 39.41 -7.94 25.93
CA GLU A 640 38.54 -7.18 26.81
C GLU A 640 37.85 -6.04 26.07
N PRO A 641 36.56 -5.79 26.32
CA PRO A 641 35.93 -4.53 25.94
C PRO A 641 36.09 -3.52 27.10
N TYR A 642 36.66 -2.38 26.77
CA TYR A 642 36.67 -1.20 27.64
C TYR A 642 35.22 -0.74 27.89
N ALA A 643 34.68 -1.13 29.04
CA ALA A 643 33.51 -0.51 29.60
C ALA A 643 33.94 0.70 30.41
N GLN A 644 33.74 1.90 29.91
CA GLN A 644 33.74 3.08 30.76
C GLN A 644 32.31 3.34 31.22
N ASP A 645 32.13 3.09 32.52
CA ASP A 645 31.05 3.57 33.37
C ASP A 645 30.79 5.06 33.12
N ILE A 646 29.63 5.42 32.61
CA ILE A 646 29.06 6.74 32.76
C ILE A 646 27.82 6.58 33.63
N SER A 647 28.05 6.72 34.95
CA SER A 647 27.02 6.88 35.96
C SER A 647 26.14 8.08 35.60
N SER A 648 24.87 7.81 35.27
CA SER A 648 23.81 8.82 35.16
C SER A 648 23.66 9.55 36.49
N PRO A 649 23.64 10.90 36.56
CA PRO A 649 23.27 11.61 37.78
C PRO A 649 21.79 11.34 38.07
N LYS A 650 21.51 10.95 39.30
CA LYS A 650 20.14 10.84 39.85
C LYS A 650 19.46 12.19 39.70
N VAL A 651 18.44 12.27 38.86
CA VAL A 651 17.58 13.43 38.72
C VAL A 651 16.55 13.41 39.86
N ALA A 652 16.91 14.09 40.96
CA ALA A 652 15.95 14.57 41.94
C ALA A 652 16.09 16.10 41.97
N ASP A 653 14.97 16.82 41.72
CA ASP A 653 14.79 18.26 41.84
C ASP A 653 15.27 19.16 40.68
N ILE A 654 14.82 18.90 39.43
CA ILE A 654 14.90 19.91 38.37
C ILE A 654 13.51 20.52 38.23
N THR A 655 13.41 21.85 38.24
CA THR A 655 12.14 22.55 37.99
C THR A 655 11.76 22.51 36.51
N PRO A 656 10.45 22.61 36.17
CA PRO A 656 10.02 22.61 34.79
C PRO A 656 10.68 23.71 33.92
N GLU A 657 10.96 24.88 34.51
CA GLU A 657 11.64 26.00 33.86
C GLU A 657 13.12 25.68 33.54
N GLU A 658 13.82 25.02 34.48
CA GLU A 658 15.21 24.60 34.29
C GLU A 658 15.31 23.48 33.23
N LEU A 659 14.34 22.58 33.19
CA LEU A 659 14.27 21.53 32.17
C LEU A 659 14.01 22.11 30.75
N PHE A 660 13.13 23.11 30.66
CA PHE A 660 12.87 23.80 29.40
C PHE A 660 14.11 24.55 28.89
N ASN A 661 14.78 25.30 29.74
CA ASN A 661 16.01 26.01 29.38
C ASN A 661 17.12 25.04 28.91
N LYS A 662 17.20 23.85 29.52
CA LYS A 662 18.15 22.81 29.12
C LYS A 662 17.83 22.20 27.78
N ILE A 663 16.54 22.04 27.45
CA ILE A 663 16.07 21.60 26.13
C ILE A 663 16.43 22.64 25.07
N GLU A 664 16.22 23.94 25.30
CA GLU A 664 16.62 24.99 24.35
C GLU A 664 18.12 25.06 24.15
N GLU A 665 18.91 24.94 25.21
CA GLU A 665 20.37 24.97 25.13
C GLU A 665 20.91 23.79 24.28
N LEU A 666 20.43 22.58 24.52
CA LEU A 666 20.84 21.39 23.77
C LEU A 666 20.36 21.40 22.31
N ASP A 667 19.18 21.97 22.03
CA ASP A 667 18.69 22.15 20.65
C ASP A 667 19.59 23.14 19.88
N CYS A 668 20.03 24.19 20.53
CA CYS A 668 20.96 25.15 19.94
C CYS A 668 22.35 24.50 19.68
N GLN A 669 22.84 23.71 20.62
CA GLN A 669 24.12 22.98 20.47
C GLN A 669 24.04 21.91 19.38
N MET A 670 22.92 21.20 19.26
CA MET A 670 22.69 20.21 18.21
C MET A 670 22.71 20.87 16.83
N LYS A 671 22.01 21.99 16.67
CA LYS A 671 21.98 22.75 15.42
C LYS A 671 23.35 23.35 15.05
N ALA A 672 24.13 23.76 16.06
CA ALA A 672 25.49 24.24 15.86
C ALA A 672 26.44 23.11 15.41
N ALA A 673 26.37 21.92 16.03
CA ALA A 673 27.14 20.76 15.66
C ALA A 673 26.78 20.27 14.24
N ALA A 674 25.49 20.29 13.88
CA ALA A 674 25.05 19.94 12.53
C ALA A 674 25.58 20.92 11.47
N LYS A 675 25.61 22.24 11.74
CA LYS A 675 26.22 23.25 10.87
C LYS A 675 27.73 23.09 10.69
N GLN A 676 28.41 22.54 11.70
CA GLN A 676 29.84 22.26 11.65
C GLN A 676 30.18 20.87 11.08
N LEU A 677 29.17 20.14 10.57
CA LEU A 677 29.27 18.78 10.02
C LEU A 677 29.76 17.73 11.04
N GLU A 678 29.59 17.98 12.34
CA GLU A 678 29.89 17.05 13.43
C GLU A 678 28.67 16.13 13.68
N PHE A 679 28.34 15.28 12.71
CA PHE A 679 27.10 14.50 12.69
C PHE A 679 26.95 13.51 13.85
N GLU A 680 28.03 12.88 14.33
CA GLU A 680 27.98 11.99 15.48
C GLU A 680 27.65 12.74 16.78
N LYS A 681 28.15 13.95 16.93
CA LYS A 681 27.85 14.81 18.07
C LYS A 681 26.43 15.34 18.01
N ALA A 682 25.97 15.74 16.82
CA ALA A 682 24.60 16.16 16.57
C ALA A 682 23.60 15.02 16.87
N ALA A 683 23.90 13.78 16.49
CA ALA A 683 23.10 12.60 16.79
C ALA A 683 22.99 12.32 18.31
N LYS A 684 24.11 12.35 19.04
CA LYS A 684 24.10 12.19 20.51
C LYS A 684 23.29 13.27 21.21
N LEU A 685 23.38 14.52 20.77
CA LEU A 685 22.61 15.65 21.32
C LEU A 685 21.11 15.51 20.99
N ARG A 686 20.75 15.02 19.81
CA ARG A 686 19.36 14.71 19.43
C ARG A 686 18.75 13.64 20.35
N ASP A 687 19.48 12.57 20.62
CA ASP A 687 19.00 11.47 21.45
C ASP A 687 18.82 11.93 22.92
N GLN A 688 19.70 12.79 23.43
CA GLN A 688 19.54 13.44 24.73
C GLN A 688 18.33 14.38 24.77
N LEU A 689 18.08 15.14 23.70
CA LEU A 689 16.91 15.99 23.55
C LEU A 689 15.60 15.19 23.57
N GLY A 690 15.57 14.02 22.95
CA GLY A 690 14.42 13.12 22.96
C GLY A 690 14.04 12.71 24.39
N ILE A 691 15.00 12.31 25.20
CA ILE A 691 14.80 11.91 26.60
C ILE A 691 14.26 13.07 27.45
N LEU A 692 14.85 14.27 27.30
CA LEU A 692 14.42 15.43 28.10
C LEU A 692 13.04 15.96 27.70
N ARG A 693 12.69 15.91 26.41
CA ARG A 693 11.35 16.26 25.93
C ARG A 693 10.28 15.30 26.43
N GLN A 694 10.59 14.02 26.52
CA GLN A 694 9.70 13.03 27.13
C GLN A 694 9.48 13.29 28.61
N GLN A 695 10.55 13.56 29.37
CA GLN A 695 10.45 13.92 30.78
C GLN A 695 9.64 15.20 31.01
N TRP A 696 9.81 16.20 30.16
CA TRP A 696 9.02 17.44 30.20
C TRP A 696 7.53 17.21 29.95
N SER A 697 7.20 16.35 28.99
CA SER A 697 5.82 15.92 28.70
C SER A 697 5.19 15.17 29.88
N ASP A 698 5.94 14.26 30.52
CA ASP A 698 5.49 13.48 31.67
C ASP A 698 5.25 14.37 32.89
N MET A 699 6.08 15.40 33.12
CA MET A 699 5.89 16.38 34.20
C MET A 699 4.66 17.28 33.96
N HIS A 700 4.32 17.63 32.73
CA HIS A 700 3.11 18.41 32.41
C HIS A 700 1.83 17.58 32.55
N SER A 701 1.85 16.33 32.09
CA SER A 701 0.72 15.41 32.25
C SER A 701 0.42 15.05 33.70
N ALA A 702 1.45 15.02 34.59
CA ALA A 702 1.30 14.83 36.03
C ALA A 702 0.81 16.09 36.77
N GLY A 703 1.02 17.29 36.19
CA GLY A 703 0.58 18.59 36.76
C GLY A 703 -0.93 18.84 36.58
N GLU A 704 -1.52 18.39 35.52
CA GLU A 704 -2.97 18.56 35.26
C GLU A 704 -3.88 17.68 36.13
N SER A 705 -3.35 16.61 36.71
CA SER A 705 -4.11 15.74 37.62
C SER A 705 -4.30 16.30 39.04
N LYS A 706 -3.65 17.41 39.42
CA LYS A 706 -3.69 18.00 40.80
C LYS A 706 -4.51 19.26 40.98
N LEU A 707 -5.19 19.76 39.95
CA LEU A 707 -6.07 20.93 40.04
C LEU A 707 -7.55 20.52 39.89
N LYS A 708 -8.10 19.85 40.91
CA LYS A 708 -9.56 19.72 41.11
C LYS A 708 -9.97 20.40 42.41
N LYS A 709 -10.78 21.49 42.21
CA LYS A 709 -11.82 22.13 43.03
C LYS A 709 -11.39 23.06 44.17
N PRO A 710 -12.07 24.21 44.32
CA PRO A 710 -13.18 24.26 45.28
C PRO A 710 -14.48 24.85 44.73
N ALA A 711 -15.52 24.59 45.50
CA ALA A 711 -16.92 24.69 45.27
C ALA A 711 -17.52 26.12 45.40
N SER A 712 -18.68 26.23 44.70
CA SER A 712 -19.88 26.97 45.08
C SER A 712 -19.86 28.49 45.35
N SER A 713 -20.65 29.26 44.65
CA SER A 713 -21.87 29.90 45.19
C SER A 713 -22.59 30.83 44.21
N LYS A 714 -23.93 30.69 44.20
CA LYS A 714 -24.99 31.69 44.05
C LYS A 714 -25.28 32.34 42.71
N SER A 715 -26.36 31.87 42.19
CA SER A 715 -27.54 32.54 41.60
C SER A 715 -27.45 34.05 41.35
N ARG A 716 -27.77 34.46 40.11
CA ARG A 716 -28.66 35.63 39.86
C ARG A 716 -29.42 35.47 38.56
N LYS A 717 -30.76 35.42 38.72
CA LYS A 717 -31.76 35.64 37.66
C LYS A 717 -31.60 37.01 37.01
N ARG A 718 -31.80 37.14 35.73
CA ARG A 718 -32.46 38.25 35.05
C ARG A 718 -32.85 37.85 33.62
N THR A 719 -34.13 37.57 33.44
CA THR A 719 -35.16 38.30 32.68
C THR A 719 -34.79 38.77 31.27
N SER A 720 -35.49 38.13 30.32
CA SER A 720 -35.70 38.58 28.95
C SER A 720 -36.45 39.94 28.87
N PRO A 721 -36.39 40.65 27.74
CA PRO A 721 -37.66 40.93 27.08
C PRO A 721 -37.65 40.60 25.56
N LYS A 722 -38.89 40.37 25.11
CA LYS A 722 -39.37 40.16 23.76
C LYS A 722 -39.37 41.47 22.92
N SER A 723 -39.44 41.24 21.59
CA SER A 723 -40.09 42.00 20.49
C SER A 723 -39.24 43.12 19.83
N LYS A 724 -39.06 43.07 18.59
CA LYS A 724 -39.94 43.16 17.41
C LYS A 724 -39.26 42.53 16.20
#